data_ac18e0ec4ea55854802c703334115b87
#
_entry.id   ac18e0ec4ea55854802c703334115b87
#
_cell.length_a   1.000
_cell.length_b   1.000
_cell.length_c   1.000
_cell.angle_alpha   90.00
_cell.angle_beta   90.00
_cell.angle_gamma   90.00
#
_symmetry.space_group_name_H-M   'P 1'
#
loop_
_entity.id
_entity.type
_entity.pdbx_description
1 polymer ?
#
loop_
_entity_poly.entity_id
_entity_poly.type
_entity_poly.pdbx_seq_one_letter_code
_entity_poly.pdbx_strand_id
1 'polypeptide(L)'
;MVFPQASGILFTADPITSSRKVLSIDAGFGLGEALVSGLVSADCYKVQDGQIIDKRIATKKLAIYGRKEGGTETQQIDSDQQKAQTLTDEQILQLARIGREIEAHFGQPQDIEWCLARDTFYIVQSRPITTLFPIPEASDQENHVYISVGHQQMMTDPIKPLGLSFFLLTTAAPMRKAGGRLFVDVTHHLASPDSREVFLKGMGQHDQLLKDALMTIIKRRDFIKSIPNDKTAPNPSRGNADMPAQVENDPTIVSDLIESSQTSIEELKQNIQMKSGSDLFRFILEDIQELKKILFNPESSVVIRTAMNASLWINEKMNEWLGEKNAADTLSQSVPHNITSEMGLALLDVADVIRPYPEVIDYLQHVKDDNFLDELAKFDGGSKTRDAIYDYLSKYGMRCTGEIDITRTRWSEKPTTLIPMILNNINNSEPNASHRKFEQGRQEALKKEQELLDRLKQLPDGEQKAKETKRMIDIIRNFSGFREYPKYGMINRYFVYKQALLEEAVRLVEAGVIQEKEDIYYLTFEELHEVVHTHKLDYQIISTRKDEYKLYEKLSPPRVITSDGEIVTGEYKRENLPAGAIVGLPVSSGVIEGRARVILNMEDADLEDGDILVTSFTDPSWTPLFVSIKGLVTEVGGLMTHGAVIAREYGLPAVVGVENAAKLIKDGQRIRVHGTEGYIEIL
;
A
#
# COMPACT_ATOMS: atom_id res chain seq x y z
N MET A 1 28.97 4.27 -42.45
CA MET A 1 28.25 5.27 -41.64
C MET A 1 27.00 5.65 -42.39
N VAL A 2 25.85 5.64 -41.74
CA VAL A 2 24.55 6.08 -42.33
C VAL A 2 24.37 7.56 -42.00
N PHE A 3 23.97 8.36 -42.98
CA PHE A 3 23.61 9.77 -42.76
C PHE A 3 22.09 9.87 -42.77
N PRO A 4 21.44 9.86 -41.58
CA PRO A 4 20.00 9.77 -41.51
C PRO A 4 19.30 11.11 -41.81
N GLN A 5 18.16 11.03 -42.46
CA GLN A 5 17.21 12.14 -42.61
C GLN A 5 16.38 12.34 -41.34
N ALA A 6 16.04 11.21 -40.68
CA ALA A 6 15.33 11.15 -39.41
C ALA A 6 15.85 9.99 -38.54
N SER A 7 15.67 10.13 -37.28
CA SER A 7 15.99 9.08 -36.30
C SER A 7 15.12 9.22 -35.05
N GLY A 8 15.14 8.21 -34.22
CA GLY A 8 14.34 8.25 -33.01
C GLY A 8 14.37 6.97 -32.20
N ILE A 9 13.40 6.88 -31.34
CA ILE A 9 13.18 5.76 -30.44
C ILE A 9 11.79 5.19 -30.70
N LEU A 10 11.70 3.86 -30.66
CA LEU A 10 10.43 3.14 -30.76
C LEU A 10 10.29 2.24 -29.54
N PHE A 11 9.20 2.43 -28.81
CA PHE A 11 8.81 1.57 -27.70
C PHE A 11 7.68 0.65 -28.16
N THR A 12 7.85 -0.67 -28.03
CA THR A 12 6.79 -1.62 -28.38
C THR A 12 5.71 -1.77 -27.30
N ALA A 13 5.89 -1.13 -26.16
CA ALA A 13 4.84 -0.84 -25.19
C ALA A 13 4.84 0.67 -24.88
N ASP A 14 3.68 1.26 -24.68
CA ASP A 14 3.57 2.72 -24.44
C ASP A 14 4.31 3.09 -23.12
N PRO A 15 5.33 3.96 -23.17
CA PRO A 15 6.11 4.32 -21.98
C PRO A 15 5.31 5.08 -20.92
N ILE A 16 4.16 5.67 -21.26
CA ILE A 16 3.30 6.43 -20.33
C ILE A 16 2.29 5.50 -19.66
N THR A 17 1.54 4.74 -20.45
CA THR A 17 0.43 3.90 -19.95
C THR A 17 0.85 2.45 -19.72
N SER A 18 2.03 2.05 -20.18
CA SER A 18 2.52 0.65 -20.17
C SER A 18 1.72 -0.33 -21.02
N SER A 19 0.75 0.13 -21.81
CA SER A 19 -0.04 -0.73 -22.69
C SER A 19 0.83 -1.47 -23.71
N ARG A 20 0.73 -2.82 -23.73
CA ARG A 20 1.46 -3.67 -24.70
C ARG A 20 0.85 -3.65 -26.09
N LYS A 21 -0.39 -3.18 -26.21
CA LYS A 21 -1.06 -3.02 -27.51
C LYS A 21 -0.64 -1.75 -28.24
N VAL A 22 -0.27 -0.71 -27.48
CA VAL A 22 0.13 0.59 -28.04
C VAL A 22 1.64 0.65 -28.21
N LEU A 23 2.07 0.97 -29.41
CA LEU A 23 3.46 1.22 -29.78
C LEU A 23 3.67 2.72 -29.87
N SER A 24 4.75 3.25 -29.29
CA SER A 24 5.07 4.68 -29.31
C SER A 24 6.34 4.93 -30.11
N ILE A 25 6.32 5.91 -31.02
CA ILE A 25 7.47 6.30 -31.83
C ILE A 25 7.76 7.77 -31.59
N ASP A 26 8.95 8.07 -31.10
CA ASP A 26 9.48 9.41 -31.02
C ASP A 26 10.45 9.64 -32.18
N ALA A 27 10.26 10.73 -32.96
CA ALA A 27 10.99 10.99 -34.18
C ALA A 27 11.49 12.44 -34.25
N GLY A 28 12.72 12.61 -34.72
CA GLY A 28 13.34 13.91 -34.99
C GLY A 28 14.15 13.89 -36.29
N PHE A 29 14.47 15.09 -36.77
CA PHE A 29 15.33 15.22 -37.97
C PHE A 29 16.80 14.96 -37.57
N GLY A 30 17.55 14.34 -38.49
CA GLY A 30 18.97 14.07 -38.34
C GLY A 30 19.28 12.89 -37.43
N LEU A 31 20.34 13.01 -36.61
CA LEU A 31 20.86 11.99 -35.73
C LEU A 31 20.07 11.91 -34.42
N GLY A 32 19.89 10.71 -33.87
CA GLY A 32 19.19 10.44 -32.60
C GLY A 32 19.84 11.03 -31.36
N GLU A 33 21.11 11.40 -31.41
CA GLU A 33 21.84 12.04 -30.32
C GLU A 33 21.10 13.26 -29.76
N ALA A 34 20.47 14.06 -30.61
CA ALA A 34 19.70 15.24 -30.22
C ALA A 34 18.48 14.91 -29.37
N LEU A 35 17.81 13.78 -29.64
CA LEU A 35 16.65 13.29 -28.90
C LEU A 35 17.05 12.70 -27.55
N VAL A 36 18.03 11.81 -27.54
CA VAL A 36 18.50 11.13 -26.33
C VAL A 36 19.07 12.11 -25.30
N SER A 37 19.72 13.18 -25.78
CA SER A 37 20.26 14.24 -24.91
C SER A 37 19.22 15.27 -24.46
N GLY A 38 17.96 15.17 -24.92
CA GLY A 38 16.90 16.12 -24.57
C GLY A 38 17.06 17.53 -25.16
N LEU A 39 17.93 17.70 -26.17
CA LEU A 39 18.22 19.00 -26.79
C LEU A 39 17.11 19.46 -27.75
N VAL A 40 16.32 18.52 -28.26
CA VAL A 40 15.25 18.81 -29.24
C VAL A 40 13.94 18.14 -28.84
N SER A 41 12.83 18.77 -29.21
CA SER A 41 11.51 18.17 -29.10
C SER A 41 11.27 17.19 -30.25
N ALA A 42 10.68 16.04 -29.96
CA ALA A 42 10.34 15.00 -30.93
C ALA A 42 8.86 15.03 -31.32
N ASP A 43 8.57 14.64 -32.56
CA ASP A 43 7.22 14.19 -32.90
C ASP A 43 6.94 12.87 -32.20
N CYS A 44 5.74 12.69 -31.67
CA CYS A 44 5.31 11.45 -31.04
C CYS A 44 4.12 10.85 -31.80
N TYR A 45 4.26 9.59 -32.18
CA TYR A 45 3.22 8.83 -32.86
C TYR A 45 2.86 7.61 -32.07
N LYS A 46 1.55 7.34 -31.91
CA LYS A 46 1.07 6.10 -31.29
C LYS A 46 0.36 5.23 -32.31
N VAL A 47 0.71 3.96 -32.33
CA VAL A 47 0.15 2.96 -33.21
C VAL A 47 -0.44 1.80 -32.43
N GLN A 48 -1.68 1.43 -32.77
CA GLN A 48 -2.37 0.28 -32.20
C GLN A 48 -3.08 -0.47 -33.33
N ASP A 49 -2.98 -1.80 -33.32
CA ASP A 49 -3.62 -2.70 -34.29
C ASP A 49 -3.41 -2.28 -35.75
N GLY A 50 -2.21 -1.79 -36.08
CA GLY A 50 -1.84 -1.34 -37.42
C GLY A 50 -2.46 0.00 -37.82
N GLN A 51 -3.01 0.76 -36.87
CA GLN A 51 -3.58 2.09 -37.13
C GLN A 51 -2.88 3.13 -36.24
N ILE A 52 -2.68 4.32 -36.82
CA ILE A 52 -2.16 5.46 -36.07
C ILE A 52 -3.31 6.04 -35.24
N ILE A 53 -3.20 6.00 -33.93
CA ILE A 53 -4.24 6.45 -33.00
C ILE A 53 -3.98 7.84 -32.43
N ASP A 54 -2.72 8.31 -32.42
CA ASP A 54 -2.33 9.65 -31.96
C ASP A 54 -1.12 10.16 -32.76
N LYS A 55 -1.10 11.47 -33.03
CA LYS A 55 0.02 12.19 -33.62
C LYS A 55 0.20 13.52 -32.96
N ARG A 56 1.37 13.74 -32.37
CA ARG A 56 1.77 15.03 -31.81
C ARG A 56 3.00 15.53 -32.53
N ILE A 57 2.84 16.60 -33.30
CA ILE A 57 3.92 17.21 -34.06
C ILE A 57 4.56 18.31 -33.20
N ALA A 58 5.83 18.13 -32.87
CA ALA A 58 6.60 19.09 -32.09
C ALA A 58 7.12 20.25 -32.98
N THR A 59 7.47 21.36 -32.32
CA THR A 59 8.23 22.43 -32.94
C THR A 59 9.72 22.11 -32.83
N LYS A 60 10.32 21.60 -33.89
CA LYS A 60 11.71 21.15 -33.98
C LYS A 60 12.60 22.30 -34.45
N LYS A 61 13.30 22.95 -33.50
CA LYS A 61 14.14 24.13 -33.81
C LYS A 61 15.54 23.78 -34.30
N LEU A 62 16.06 22.62 -33.87
CA LEU A 62 17.43 22.19 -34.13
C LEU A 62 17.44 20.73 -34.61
N ALA A 63 18.46 20.38 -35.40
CA ALA A 63 18.80 18.99 -35.74
C ALA A 63 20.33 18.82 -35.71
N ILE A 64 20.77 17.60 -35.44
CA ILE A 64 22.20 17.25 -35.51
C ILE A 64 22.42 16.35 -36.71
N TYR A 65 23.41 16.69 -37.54
CA TYR A 65 23.78 15.90 -38.70
C TYR A 65 25.23 15.44 -38.63
N GLY A 66 25.50 14.28 -39.22
CA GLY A 66 26.87 13.78 -39.37
C GLY A 66 27.63 14.51 -40.50
N ARG A 67 28.91 14.81 -40.29
CA ARG A 67 29.81 15.36 -41.32
C ARG A 67 30.52 14.24 -42.06
N LYS A 68 30.72 14.43 -43.38
CA LYS A 68 31.44 13.46 -44.21
C LYS A 68 32.90 13.26 -43.78
N GLU A 69 33.49 14.30 -43.20
CA GLU A 69 34.89 14.34 -42.73
C GLU A 69 35.05 13.85 -41.30
N GLY A 70 33.96 13.42 -40.63
CA GLY A 70 33.88 13.00 -39.24
C GLY A 70 33.33 14.08 -38.33
N GLY A 71 32.76 13.63 -37.19
CA GLY A 71 32.08 14.48 -36.21
C GLY A 71 30.66 14.83 -36.62
N THR A 72 29.99 15.66 -35.80
CA THR A 72 28.63 16.10 -35.97
C THR A 72 28.53 17.62 -36.03
N GLU A 73 27.46 18.16 -36.60
CA GLU A 73 27.13 19.58 -36.57
C GLU A 73 25.66 19.81 -36.22
N THR A 74 25.44 20.83 -35.42
CA THR A 74 24.08 21.29 -35.10
C THR A 74 23.63 22.31 -36.14
N GLN A 75 22.45 22.09 -36.70
CA GLN A 75 21.83 23.01 -37.67
C GLN A 75 20.49 23.52 -37.12
N GLN A 76 20.21 24.81 -37.37
CA GLN A 76 18.87 25.35 -37.13
C GLN A 76 17.94 24.94 -38.28
N ILE A 77 16.73 24.55 -37.91
CA ILE A 77 15.70 24.17 -38.87
C ILE A 77 14.93 25.45 -39.26
N ASP A 78 14.73 25.63 -40.59
CA ASP A 78 13.98 26.77 -41.12
C ASP A 78 12.57 26.83 -40.51
N SER A 79 12.07 28.03 -40.25
CA SER A 79 10.83 28.30 -39.51
C SER A 79 9.59 27.60 -40.09
N ASP A 80 9.53 27.47 -41.42
CA ASP A 80 8.48 26.79 -42.15
C ASP A 80 8.54 25.24 -42.04
N GLN A 81 9.73 24.70 -41.77
CA GLN A 81 9.94 23.27 -41.58
C GLN A 81 9.90 22.80 -40.11
N GLN A 82 9.98 23.70 -39.17
CA GLN A 82 10.00 23.33 -37.72
C GLN A 82 8.79 22.52 -37.28
N LYS A 83 7.64 22.71 -37.93
CA LYS A 83 6.38 21.99 -37.65
C LYS A 83 6.06 20.93 -38.69
N ALA A 84 6.99 20.62 -39.60
CA ALA A 84 6.80 19.54 -40.56
C ALA A 84 6.82 18.19 -39.86
N GLN A 85 5.97 17.27 -40.28
CA GLN A 85 5.96 15.90 -39.77
C GLN A 85 7.27 15.18 -40.15
N THR A 86 7.92 14.52 -39.18
CA THR A 86 9.21 13.89 -39.43
C THR A 86 9.12 12.62 -40.26
N LEU A 87 8.07 11.80 -40.06
CA LEU A 87 7.80 10.56 -40.80
C LEU A 87 6.46 10.64 -41.48
N THR A 88 6.35 10.09 -42.67
CA THR A 88 5.05 9.89 -43.35
C THR A 88 4.23 8.82 -42.62
N ASP A 89 2.91 8.77 -42.85
CA ASP A 89 2.04 7.75 -42.26
C ASP A 89 2.45 6.34 -42.67
N GLU A 90 2.87 6.16 -43.91
CA GLU A 90 3.39 4.88 -44.40
C GLU A 90 4.67 4.46 -43.69
N GLN A 91 5.58 5.40 -43.46
CA GLN A 91 6.83 5.16 -42.73
C GLN A 91 6.56 4.85 -41.25
N ILE A 92 5.61 5.52 -40.59
CA ILE A 92 5.17 5.22 -39.22
C ILE A 92 4.67 3.78 -39.13
N LEU A 93 3.78 3.36 -40.00
CA LEU A 93 3.23 2.01 -40.01
C LEU A 93 4.25 0.94 -40.40
N GLN A 94 5.21 1.26 -41.29
CA GLN A 94 6.32 0.37 -41.61
C GLN A 94 7.22 0.15 -40.38
N LEU A 95 7.61 1.23 -39.69
CA LEU A 95 8.45 1.14 -38.50
C LEU A 95 7.74 0.40 -37.34
N ALA A 96 6.43 0.61 -37.19
CA ALA A 96 5.62 -0.11 -36.22
C ALA A 96 5.62 -1.63 -36.47
N ARG A 97 5.51 -2.06 -37.76
CA ARG A 97 5.63 -3.49 -38.11
C ARG A 97 6.99 -4.07 -37.76
N ILE A 98 8.07 -3.35 -38.12
CA ILE A 98 9.44 -3.75 -37.73
C ILE A 98 9.57 -3.89 -36.24
N GLY A 99 9.05 -2.95 -35.43
CA GLY A 99 9.05 -3.02 -34.00
C GLY A 99 8.36 -4.26 -33.43
N ARG A 100 7.18 -4.62 -33.99
CA ARG A 100 6.46 -5.84 -33.57
C ARG A 100 7.18 -7.13 -33.98
N GLU A 101 7.85 -7.16 -35.13
CA GLU A 101 8.69 -8.30 -35.54
C GLU A 101 9.88 -8.49 -34.58
N ILE A 102 10.54 -7.40 -34.16
CA ILE A 102 11.63 -7.42 -33.19
C ILE A 102 11.14 -7.90 -31.83
N GLU A 103 10.02 -7.35 -31.33
CA GLU A 103 9.40 -7.80 -30.08
C GLU A 103 9.07 -9.29 -30.11
N ALA A 104 8.46 -9.77 -31.18
CA ALA A 104 8.14 -11.19 -31.35
C ALA A 104 9.40 -12.08 -31.35
N HIS A 105 10.49 -11.59 -31.96
CA HIS A 105 11.77 -12.32 -31.98
C HIS A 105 12.38 -12.45 -30.58
N PHE A 106 12.35 -11.38 -29.76
CA PHE A 106 12.88 -11.40 -28.38
C PHE A 106 11.88 -11.89 -27.33
N GLY A 107 10.60 -12.03 -27.69
CA GLY A 107 9.55 -12.53 -26.79
C GLY A 107 9.15 -11.58 -25.67
N GLN A 108 9.55 -10.31 -25.73
CA GLN A 108 9.24 -9.28 -24.73
C GLN A 108 9.32 -7.87 -25.30
N PRO A 109 8.60 -6.87 -24.70
CA PRO A 109 8.63 -5.49 -25.17
C PRO A 109 10.03 -4.90 -25.24
N GLN A 110 10.26 -4.12 -26.31
CA GLN A 110 11.56 -3.58 -26.68
C GLN A 110 11.56 -2.06 -26.76
N ASP A 111 12.68 -1.49 -26.35
CA ASP A 111 13.11 -0.11 -26.58
C ASP A 111 14.12 -0.15 -27.74
N ILE A 112 13.77 0.47 -28.87
CA ILE A 112 14.46 0.31 -30.14
C ILE A 112 14.92 1.69 -30.64
N GLU A 113 16.23 1.85 -30.84
CA GLU A 113 16.81 3.01 -31.53
C GLU A 113 16.85 2.73 -33.03
N TRP A 114 16.37 3.68 -33.83
CA TRP A 114 16.29 3.55 -35.28
C TRP A 114 16.74 4.82 -35.99
N CYS A 115 17.13 4.67 -37.26
CA CYS A 115 17.31 5.80 -38.16
C CYS A 115 16.77 5.47 -39.55
N LEU A 116 16.39 6.53 -40.29
CA LEU A 116 15.86 6.47 -41.63
C LEU A 116 16.82 7.19 -42.59
N ALA A 117 17.27 6.48 -43.63
CA ALA A 117 18.08 7.04 -44.68
C ALA A 117 17.64 6.45 -46.05
N ARG A 118 17.37 7.29 -47.02
CA ARG A 118 16.96 6.88 -48.38
C ARG A 118 15.80 5.88 -48.35
N ASP A 119 14.76 6.19 -47.58
CA ASP A 119 13.56 5.37 -47.40
C ASP A 119 13.81 3.95 -46.78
N THR A 120 14.97 3.73 -46.20
CA THR A 120 15.32 2.48 -45.51
C THR A 120 15.50 2.73 -44.03
N PHE A 121 14.81 1.94 -43.19
CA PHE A 121 15.03 1.93 -41.76
C PHE A 121 16.23 1.08 -41.39
N TYR A 122 17.04 1.60 -40.50
CA TYR A 122 18.17 0.91 -39.89
C TYR A 122 17.91 0.84 -38.37
N ILE A 123 17.97 -0.36 -37.81
CA ILE A 123 17.89 -0.55 -36.37
C ILE A 123 19.30 -0.41 -35.81
N VAL A 124 19.46 0.51 -34.89
CA VAL A 124 20.76 0.84 -34.27
C VAL A 124 20.97 0.03 -33.00
N GLN A 125 19.94 -0.06 -32.17
CA GLN A 125 19.94 -0.81 -30.92
C GLN A 125 18.54 -1.34 -30.62
N SER A 126 18.47 -2.48 -29.95
CA SER A 126 17.25 -3.00 -29.33
C SER A 126 17.57 -3.54 -27.95
N ARG A 127 16.80 -3.17 -26.95
CA ARG A 127 16.93 -3.64 -25.57
C ARG A 127 15.57 -3.88 -24.93
N PRO A 128 15.46 -4.84 -24.00
CA PRO A 128 14.22 -5.08 -23.27
C PRO A 128 13.77 -3.84 -22.47
N ILE A 129 12.47 -3.57 -22.41
CA ILE A 129 11.90 -2.61 -21.49
C ILE A 129 11.76 -3.31 -20.11
N THR A 130 12.62 -2.97 -19.17
CA THR A 130 12.70 -3.62 -17.86
C THR A 130 11.84 -2.97 -16.77
N THR A 131 11.21 -1.82 -17.07
CA THR A 131 10.41 -1.04 -16.13
C THR A 131 8.92 -1.39 -16.13
N LEU A 132 8.50 -2.26 -17.06
CA LEU A 132 7.10 -2.64 -17.19
C LEU A 132 6.69 -3.60 -16.07
N PHE A 133 5.56 -3.30 -15.43
CA PHE A 133 5.01 -4.20 -14.43
C PHE A 133 4.46 -5.47 -15.09
N PRO A 134 4.74 -6.68 -14.56
CA PRO A 134 4.21 -7.93 -15.09
C PRO A 134 2.68 -7.96 -15.09
N ILE A 135 2.08 -8.53 -16.12
CA ILE A 135 0.62 -8.66 -16.24
C ILE A 135 0.17 -9.88 -15.44
N PRO A 136 -0.88 -9.79 -14.60
CA PRO A 136 -1.48 -10.95 -13.98
C PRO A 136 -1.98 -11.95 -15.04
N GLU A 137 -1.66 -13.23 -14.86
CA GLU A 137 -2.05 -14.26 -15.83
C GLU A 137 -3.57 -14.44 -15.88
N ALA A 138 -4.13 -14.39 -17.09
CA ALA A 138 -5.51 -14.75 -17.36
C ALA A 138 -5.63 -16.23 -17.78
N SER A 139 -6.79 -16.83 -17.53
CA SER A 139 -7.09 -18.20 -17.95
C SER A 139 -7.69 -18.27 -19.36
N ASP A 140 -7.97 -17.14 -19.98
CA ASP A 140 -8.59 -16.99 -21.29
C ASP A 140 -7.95 -15.82 -22.06
N GLN A 141 -8.51 -15.47 -23.21
CA GLN A 141 -8.03 -14.37 -24.07
C GLN A 141 -8.97 -13.13 -24.02
N GLU A 142 -9.83 -13.07 -23.02
CA GLU A 142 -10.71 -11.94 -22.83
C GLU A 142 -9.98 -10.76 -22.17
N ASN A 143 -10.58 -9.59 -22.24
CA ASN A 143 -10.05 -8.44 -21.53
C ASN A 143 -10.38 -8.52 -20.05
N HIS A 144 -9.40 -8.29 -19.20
CA HIS A 144 -9.51 -8.29 -17.75
C HIS A 144 -9.06 -6.97 -17.14
N VAL A 145 -9.65 -6.64 -16.01
CA VAL A 145 -9.29 -5.49 -15.16
C VAL A 145 -8.91 -6.02 -13.79
N TYR A 146 -7.68 -5.71 -13.37
CA TYR A 146 -7.12 -6.17 -12.10
C TYR A 146 -6.88 -4.99 -11.17
N ILE A 147 -7.25 -5.15 -9.89
CA ILE A 147 -6.96 -4.20 -8.83
C ILE A 147 -5.92 -4.75 -7.86
N SER A 148 -5.01 -3.90 -7.40
CA SER A 148 -3.94 -4.28 -6.48
C SER A 148 -4.47 -4.56 -5.07
N VAL A 149 -4.18 -5.75 -4.55
CA VAL A 149 -4.44 -6.11 -3.15
C VAL A 149 -3.52 -5.30 -2.22
N GLY A 150 -2.27 -5.06 -2.63
CA GLY A 150 -1.30 -4.33 -1.82
C GLY A 150 -1.75 -2.91 -1.47
N HIS A 151 -2.40 -2.20 -2.40
CA HIS A 151 -2.98 -0.89 -2.12
C HIS A 151 -4.14 -0.95 -1.12
N GLN A 152 -4.93 -2.04 -1.13
CA GLN A 152 -6.03 -2.24 -0.19
C GLN A 152 -5.54 -2.67 1.21
N GLN A 153 -4.41 -3.38 1.27
CA GLN A 153 -3.83 -3.93 2.50
C GLN A 153 -2.66 -3.09 3.07
N MET A 154 -2.42 -1.90 2.52
CA MET A 154 -1.31 -1.03 2.94
C MET A 154 0.05 -1.73 2.91
N MET A 155 0.29 -2.53 1.88
CA MET A 155 1.54 -3.21 1.63
C MET A 155 1.78 -3.35 0.13
N THR A 156 2.51 -2.42 -0.44
CA THR A 156 2.83 -2.39 -1.88
C THR A 156 4.13 -3.06 -2.24
N ASP A 157 4.94 -3.44 -1.27
CA ASP A 157 6.18 -4.20 -1.47
C ASP A 157 5.92 -5.59 -2.06
N PRO A 158 6.89 -6.19 -2.79
CA PRO A 158 6.76 -7.56 -3.21
C PRO A 158 6.80 -8.52 -2.02
N ILE A 159 6.05 -9.60 -2.12
CA ILE A 159 5.97 -10.68 -1.15
C ILE A 159 6.70 -11.90 -1.72
N LYS A 160 7.50 -12.57 -0.89
CA LYS A 160 8.21 -13.79 -1.27
C LYS A 160 7.22 -14.95 -1.47
N PRO A 161 7.59 -16.01 -2.24
CA PRO A 161 6.68 -17.10 -2.59
C PRO A 161 5.94 -17.75 -1.41
N LEU A 162 6.60 -17.97 -0.28
CA LEU A 162 5.96 -18.53 0.91
C LEU A 162 4.90 -17.57 1.49
N GLY A 163 5.21 -16.27 1.53
CA GLY A 163 4.26 -15.24 1.98
C GLY A 163 3.03 -15.15 1.09
N LEU A 164 3.21 -15.20 -0.24
CA LEU A 164 2.11 -15.25 -1.20
C LEU A 164 1.24 -16.49 -0.97
N SER A 165 1.85 -17.67 -0.72
CA SER A 165 1.13 -18.91 -0.43
C SER A 165 0.25 -18.78 0.81
N PHE A 166 0.80 -18.27 1.92
CA PHE A 166 0.05 -18.08 3.16
C PHE A 166 -1.10 -17.11 3.00
N PHE A 167 -0.88 -15.99 2.31
CA PHE A 167 -1.94 -15.02 2.08
C PHE A 167 -3.09 -15.64 1.26
N LEU A 168 -2.76 -16.39 0.20
CA LEU A 168 -3.74 -17.09 -0.63
C LEU A 168 -4.49 -18.19 0.13
N LEU A 169 -3.81 -18.93 1.01
CA LEU A 169 -4.45 -19.93 1.86
C LEU A 169 -5.43 -19.31 2.86
N THR A 170 -5.17 -18.10 3.32
CA THR A 170 -5.97 -17.42 4.34
C THR A 170 -7.17 -16.69 3.76
N THR A 171 -7.12 -16.22 2.50
CA THR A 171 -8.19 -15.47 1.86
C THR A 171 -9.22 -16.38 1.20
N ALA A 172 -10.46 -15.88 1.06
CA ALA A 172 -11.53 -16.60 0.36
C ALA A 172 -11.64 -16.21 -1.12
N ALA A 173 -11.15 -15.03 -1.51
CA ALA A 173 -11.25 -14.51 -2.87
C ALA A 173 -10.14 -15.06 -3.78
N PRO A 174 -10.46 -15.45 -5.02
CA PRO A 174 -9.43 -15.81 -5.99
C PRO A 174 -8.58 -14.60 -6.34
N MET A 175 -7.27 -14.76 -6.29
CA MET A 175 -6.31 -13.70 -6.60
C MET A 175 -5.31 -14.19 -7.65
N ARG A 176 -4.77 -13.25 -8.42
CA ARG A 176 -3.73 -13.46 -9.43
C ARG A 176 -2.39 -12.92 -8.93
N LYS A 177 -1.30 -13.59 -9.28
CA LYS A 177 0.06 -13.18 -8.93
C LYS A 177 0.69 -12.41 -10.09
N ALA A 178 1.38 -11.31 -9.79
CA ALA A 178 2.23 -10.61 -10.76
C ALA A 178 3.28 -9.78 -10.01
N GLY A 179 4.55 -9.84 -10.44
CA GLY A 179 5.63 -9.05 -9.85
C GLY A 179 5.78 -9.20 -8.33
N GLY A 180 5.59 -10.40 -7.79
CA GLY A 180 5.61 -10.66 -6.35
C GLY A 180 4.41 -10.06 -5.58
N ARG A 181 3.33 -9.68 -6.25
CA ARG A 181 2.15 -9.05 -5.65
C ARG A 181 0.88 -9.78 -6.05
N LEU A 182 -0.22 -9.44 -5.39
CA LEU A 182 -1.53 -10.04 -5.61
C LEU A 182 -2.50 -9.02 -6.21
N PHE A 183 -3.33 -9.51 -7.11
CA PHE A 183 -4.36 -8.75 -7.79
C PHE A 183 -5.68 -9.49 -7.79
N VAL A 184 -6.78 -8.75 -7.70
CA VAL A 184 -8.14 -9.29 -7.84
C VAL A 184 -8.66 -8.91 -9.22
N ASP A 185 -9.19 -9.89 -9.94
CA ASP A 185 -9.92 -9.67 -11.18
C ASP A 185 -11.33 -9.14 -10.87
N VAL A 186 -11.60 -7.92 -11.28
CA VAL A 186 -12.88 -7.24 -11.04
C VAL A 186 -13.74 -7.12 -12.28
N THR A 187 -13.34 -7.71 -13.39
CA THR A 187 -14.01 -7.61 -14.69
C THR A 187 -15.48 -7.99 -14.59
N HIS A 188 -15.79 -9.08 -13.90
CA HIS A 188 -17.17 -9.54 -13.72
C HIS A 188 -18.02 -8.52 -12.95
N HIS A 189 -17.47 -7.89 -11.91
CA HIS A 189 -18.16 -6.85 -11.15
C HIS A 189 -18.47 -5.60 -11.99
N LEU A 190 -17.62 -5.33 -12.98
CA LEU A 190 -17.79 -4.16 -13.86
C LEU A 190 -18.68 -4.44 -15.08
N ALA A 191 -18.90 -5.69 -15.43
CA ALA A 191 -19.63 -6.10 -16.64
C ALA A 191 -21.15 -5.85 -16.54
N SER A 192 -21.77 -6.07 -15.38
CA SER A 192 -23.20 -5.86 -15.15
C SER A 192 -23.47 -4.47 -14.56
N PRO A 193 -24.48 -3.72 -15.03
CA PRO A 193 -24.78 -2.37 -14.53
C PRO A 193 -25.05 -2.32 -13.01
N ASP A 194 -25.84 -3.23 -12.47
CA ASP A 194 -26.22 -3.23 -11.05
C ASP A 194 -25.02 -3.58 -10.17
N SER A 195 -24.26 -4.62 -10.54
CA SER A 195 -23.05 -5.02 -9.84
C SER A 195 -21.99 -3.90 -9.86
N ARG A 196 -21.86 -3.24 -11.00
CA ARG A 196 -20.94 -2.12 -11.21
C ARG A 196 -21.24 -0.95 -10.27
N GLU A 197 -22.50 -0.55 -10.16
CA GLU A 197 -22.90 0.57 -9.31
C GLU A 197 -22.57 0.30 -7.83
N VAL A 198 -22.93 -0.87 -7.33
CA VAL A 198 -22.64 -1.30 -5.96
C VAL A 198 -21.15 -1.38 -5.70
N PHE A 199 -20.40 -1.99 -6.62
CA PHE A 199 -18.95 -2.14 -6.50
C PHE A 199 -18.24 -0.78 -6.48
N LEU A 200 -18.56 0.12 -7.42
CA LEU A 200 -17.96 1.45 -7.49
C LEU A 200 -18.33 2.34 -6.30
N LYS A 201 -19.55 2.20 -5.76
CA LYS A 201 -19.94 2.91 -4.54
C LYS A 201 -19.13 2.46 -3.34
N GLY A 202 -18.98 1.15 -3.14
CA GLY A 202 -18.15 0.60 -2.09
C GLY A 202 -16.67 0.99 -2.21
N MET A 203 -16.08 0.78 -3.39
CA MET A 203 -14.68 1.16 -3.63
C MET A 203 -14.42 2.65 -3.46
N GLY A 204 -15.34 3.51 -3.93
CA GLY A 204 -15.19 4.96 -3.84
C GLY A 204 -15.24 5.51 -2.41
N GLN A 205 -15.82 4.80 -1.48
CA GLN A 205 -15.76 5.16 -0.05
C GLN A 205 -14.38 4.90 0.56
N HIS A 206 -13.64 3.94 0.02
CA HIS A 206 -12.33 3.52 0.54
C HIS A 206 -11.17 4.12 -0.27
N ASP A 207 -11.29 4.15 -1.59
CA ASP A 207 -10.24 4.60 -2.51
C ASP A 207 -10.85 5.32 -3.72
N GLN A 208 -10.82 6.65 -3.68
CA GLN A 208 -11.39 7.49 -4.75
C GLN A 208 -10.59 7.41 -6.04
N LEU A 209 -9.25 7.25 -5.96
CA LEU A 209 -8.39 7.11 -7.13
C LEU A 209 -8.67 5.81 -7.86
N LEU A 210 -8.88 4.71 -7.12
CA LEU A 210 -9.29 3.43 -7.69
C LEU A 210 -10.63 3.56 -8.43
N LYS A 211 -11.62 4.20 -7.81
CA LYS A 211 -12.93 4.44 -8.44
C LYS A 211 -12.81 5.23 -9.74
N ASP A 212 -12.04 6.33 -9.76
CA ASP A 212 -11.88 7.16 -10.96
C ASP A 212 -11.14 6.41 -12.07
N ALA A 213 -10.10 5.63 -11.74
CA ALA A 213 -9.41 4.75 -12.67
C ALA A 213 -10.35 3.72 -13.32
N LEU A 214 -11.17 3.04 -12.51
CA LEU A 214 -12.17 2.09 -13.00
C LEU A 214 -13.24 2.76 -13.88
N MET A 215 -13.69 3.96 -13.51
CA MET A 215 -14.62 4.74 -14.32
C MET A 215 -14.03 5.12 -15.70
N THR A 216 -12.73 5.37 -15.75
CA THR A 216 -12.02 5.64 -17.01
C THR A 216 -12.06 4.44 -17.95
N ILE A 217 -11.86 3.21 -17.42
CA ILE A 217 -11.96 1.97 -18.19
C ILE A 217 -13.40 1.73 -18.67
N ILE A 218 -14.39 1.92 -17.79
CA ILE A 218 -15.80 1.71 -18.11
C ILE A 218 -16.29 2.63 -19.24
N LYS A 219 -15.81 3.87 -19.30
CA LYS A 219 -16.14 4.80 -20.38
C LYS A 219 -15.66 4.32 -21.75
N ARG A 220 -14.67 3.45 -21.79
CA ARG A 220 -14.22 2.76 -23.02
C ARG A 220 -15.15 1.58 -23.27
N ARG A 221 -16.27 1.83 -23.95
CA ARG A 221 -17.40 0.89 -24.10
C ARG A 221 -17.03 -0.50 -24.62
N ASP A 222 -15.89 -0.63 -25.30
CA ASP A 222 -15.47 -1.86 -25.99
C ASP A 222 -14.48 -2.71 -25.16
N PHE A 223 -13.97 -2.21 -24.02
CA PHE A 223 -12.98 -2.95 -23.25
C PHE A 223 -13.59 -4.07 -22.41
N ILE A 224 -14.72 -3.81 -21.74
CA ILE A 224 -15.44 -4.80 -20.94
C ILE A 224 -16.74 -5.16 -21.65
N LYS A 225 -16.94 -6.46 -21.95
CA LYS A 225 -18.20 -6.95 -22.50
C LYS A 225 -19.31 -6.75 -21.48
N SER A 226 -20.35 -6.00 -21.84
CA SER A 226 -21.52 -5.81 -20.97
C SER A 226 -22.34 -7.09 -20.88
N ILE A 227 -22.68 -7.48 -19.66
CA ILE A 227 -23.55 -8.61 -19.38
C ILE A 227 -24.89 -8.05 -18.87
N PRO A 228 -26.06 -8.54 -19.36
CA PRO A 228 -27.34 -8.14 -18.82
C PRO A 228 -27.42 -8.42 -17.31
N ASN A 229 -28.18 -7.59 -16.59
CA ASN A 229 -28.41 -7.83 -15.15
C ASN A 229 -29.01 -9.23 -14.95
N ASP A 230 -28.35 -10.04 -14.16
CA ASP A 230 -28.83 -11.35 -13.77
C ASP A 230 -29.91 -11.17 -12.68
N LYS A 231 -31.14 -11.34 -13.06
CA LYS A 231 -32.30 -11.26 -12.12
C LYS A 231 -32.27 -12.34 -11.05
N THR A 232 -31.41 -13.35 -11.19
CA THR A 232 -31.25 -14.47 -10.24
C THR A 232 -30.06 -14.28 -9.32
N ALA A 233 -29.13 -13.36 -9.63
CA ALA A 233 -28.04 -13.02 -8.73
C ALA A 233 -28.61 -12.42 -7.44
N PRO A 234 -28.09 -12.80 -6.27
CA PRO A 234 -28.50 -12.18 -5.01
C PRO A 234 -28.24 -10.67 -5.15
N ASN A 235 -29.34 -9.91 -5.15
CA ASN A 235 -29.28 -8.46 -5.28
C ASN A 235 -28.48 -7.90 -4.09
N PRO A 236 -27.29 -7.33 -4.30
CA PRO A 236 -26.49 -6.79 -3.20
C PRO A 236 -27.22 -5.67 -2.44
N SER A 237 -28.18 -5.01 -3.08
CA SER A 237 -29.08 -4.04 -2.42
C SER A 237 -30.10 -4.72 -1.50
N ARG A 238 -30.38 -6.04 -1.64
CA ARG A 238 -31.21 -6.77 -0.70
C ARG A 238 -30.46 -7.22 0.56
N GLY A 239 -29.11 -7.28 0.52
CA GLY A 239 -28.28 -7.47 1.71
C GLY A 239 -28.35 -6.31 2.72
N ASN A 240 -28.89 -5.15 2.31
CA ASN A 240 -29.19 -4.05 3.23
C ASN A 240 -30.64 -4.08 3.77
N ALA A 241 -31.51 -4.97 3.28
CA ALA A 241 -32.86 -5.09 3.77
C ALA A 241 -33.02 -6.09 4.93
N ASP A 242 -32.08 -7.05 5.05
CA ASP A 242 -31.84 -7.79 6.28
C ASP A 242 -30.63 -7.16 6.97
N MET A 243 -30.80 -5.99 7.56
CA MET A 243 -29.90 -5.56 8.63
C MET A 243 -29.98 -6.68 9.68
N PRO A 244 -28.87 -7.44 9.93
CA PRO A 244 -28.87 -8.32 11.08
C PRO A 244 -29.26 -7.46 12.27
N ALA A 245 -30.08 -7.99 13.14
CA ALA A 245 -30.63 -7.31 14.32
C ALA A 245 -29.52 -6.42 14.88
N GLN A 246 -29.81 -5.12 15.04
CA GLN A 246 -28.83 -4.17 15.54
C GLN A 246 -28.22 -4.79 16.77
N VAL A 247 -26.88 -4.99 16.77
CA VAL A 247 -26.18 -5.44 17.96
C VAL A 247 -26.56 -4.46 19.05
N GLU A 248 -27.15 -4.94 20.14
CA GLU A 248 -27.37 -4.13 21.33
C GLU A 248 -26.01 -3.54 21.71
N ASN A 249 -26.01 -2.30 22.18
CA ASN A 249 -24.80 -1.62 22.60
C ASN A 249 -24.27 -2.25 23.90
N ASP A 250 -23.83 -3.50 23.80
CA ASP A 250 -23.29 -4.29 24.90
C ASP A 250 -21.75 -4.39 24.74
N PRO A 251 -20.98 -3.69 25.60
CA PRO A 251 -19.53 -3.71 25.51
C PRO A 251 -18.92 -5.09 25.86
N THR A 252 -19.67 -6.01 26.50
CA THR A 252 -19.17 -7.35 26.83
C THR A 252 -18.89 -8.18 25.59
N ILE A 253 -19.62 -7.96 24.49
CA ILE A 253 -19.40 -8.66 23.19
C ILE A 253 -17.94 -8.52 22.72
N VAL A 254 -17.38 -7.32 22.83
CA VAL A 254 -16.00 -7.07 22.42
C VAL A 254 -15.03 -7.82 23.32
N SER A 255 -15.24 -7.81 24.64
CA SER A 255 -14.40 -8.54 25.59
C SER A 255 -14.43 -10.06 25.32
N ASP A 256 -15.61 -10.62 25.05
CA ASP A 256 -15.78 -12.04 24.78
C ASP A 256 -15.08 -12.46 23.46
N LEU A 257 -15.17 -11.62 22.42
CA LEU A 257 -14.47 -11.85 21.15
C LEU A 257 -12.94 -11.80 21.32
N ILE A 258 -12.44 -10.88 22.15
CA ILE A 258 -11.02 -10.76 22.46
C ILE A 258 -10.54 -12.00 23.23
N GLU A 259 -11.24 -12.40 24.29
CA GLU A 259 -10.89 -13.56 25.11
C GLU A 259 -10.90 -14.84 24.26
N SER A 260 -11.91 -15.04 23.42
CA SER A 260 -11.99 -16.17 22.49
C SER A 260 -10.79 -16.21 21.55
N SER A 261 -10.39 -15.07 20.98
CA SER A 261 -9.22 -14.97 20.09
C SER A 261 -7.92 -15.31 20.83
N GLN A 262 -7.74 -14.80 22.04
CA GLN A 262 -6.54 -15.07 22.87
C GLN A 262 -6.44 -16.53 23.26
N THR A 263 -7.53 -17.13 23.72
CA THR A 263 -7.59 -18.56 24.07
C THR A 263 -7.21 -19.42 22.89
N SER A 264 -7.78 -19.14 21.71
CA SER A 264 -7.47 -19.88 20.48
C SER A 264 -5.99 -19.79 20.07
N ILE A 265 -5.34 -18.65 20.31
CA ILE A 265 -3.89 -18.51 20.03
C ILE A 265 -3.05 -19.31 21.02
N GLU A 266 -3.40 -19.33 22.29
CA GLU A 266 -2.68 -20.14 23.29
C GLU A 266 -2.82 -21.64 23.04
N GLU A 267 -4.00 -22.11 22.63
CA GLU A 267 -4.22 -23.49 22.20
C GLU A 267 -3.35 -23.84 20.99
N LEU A 268 -3.26 -22.94 19.99
CA LEU A 268 -2.39 -23.13 18.84
C LEU A 268 -0.93 -23.28 19.26
N LYS A 269 -0.41 -22.39 20.13
CA LYS A 269 0.98 -22.44 20.63
C LYS A 269 1.30 -23.76 21.31
N GLN A 270 0.38 -24.30 22.10
CA GLN A 270 0.57 -25.58 22.78
C GLN A 270 0.56 -26.75 21.78
N ASN A 271 -0.38 -26.78 20.87
CA ASN A 271 -0.60 -27.89 19.96
C ASN A 271 0.47 -28.02 18.89
N ILE A 272 0.98 -26.88 18.36
CA ILE A 272 1.96 -26.89 17.26
C ILE A 272 3.34 -27.38 17.69
N GLN A 273 3.72 -27.20 18.97
CA GLN A 273 5.01 -27.60 19.50
C GLN A 273 5.28 -29.11 19.38
N MET A 274 4.22 -29.93 19.31
CA MET A 274 4.29 -31.37 19.16
C MET A 274 4.30 -31.83 17.71
N LYS A 275 4.34 -30.92 16.74
CA LYS A 275 4.22 -31.21 15.31
C LYS A 275 5.54 -31.02 14.59
N SER A 276 5.86 -31.90 13.65
CA SER A 276 7.05 -31.83 12.81
C SER A 276 6.82 -32.55 11.47
N GLY A 277 7.69 -32.28 10.49
CA GLY A 277 7.61 -32.91 9.17
C GLY A 277 6.23 -32.67 8.52
N SER A 278 5.72 -33.68 7.80
CA SER A 278 4.42 -33.60 7.11
C SER A 278 3.24 -33.36 8.05
N ASP A 279 3.32 -33.76 9.33
CA ASP A 279 2.26 -33.55 10.30
C ASP A 279 2.12 -32.08 10.67
N LEU A 280 3.23 -31.31 10.68
CA LEU A 280 3.20 -29.87 10.87
C LEU A 280 2.42 -29.17 9.75
N PHE A 281 2.68 -29.52 8.50
CA PHE A 281 2.00 -28.90 7.35
C PHE A 281 0.49 -29.19 7.35
N ARG A 282 0.12 -30.44 7.67
CA ARG A 282 -1.30 -30.81 7.81
C ARG A 282 -1.97 -30.03 8.94
N PHE A 283 -1.31 -29.95 10.09
CA PHE A 283 -1.82 -29.19 11.23
C PHE A 283 -2.00 -27.69 10.90
N ILE A 284 -1.02 -27.07 10.21
CA ILE A 284 -1.13 -25.66 9.80
C ILE A 284 -2.34 -25.46 8.86
N LEU A 285 -2.56 -26.37 7.89
CA LEU A 285 -3.72 -26.27 6.99
C LEU A 285 -5.05 -26.39 7.74
N GLU A 286 -5.13 -27.25 8.75
CA GLU A 286 -6.31 -27.39 9.62
C GLU A 286 -6.53 -26.11 10.45
N ASP A 287 -5.46 -25.58 11.05
CA ASP A 287 -5.55 -24.36 11.86
C ASP A 287 -5.86 -23.10 11.03
N ILE A 288 -5.44 -23.04 9.76
CA ILE A 288 -5.87 -21.97 8.84
C ILE A 288 -7.39 -21.95 8.66
N GLN A 289 -8.09 -23.09 8.75
CA GLN A 289 -9.55 -23.08 8.71
C GLN A 289 -10.14 -22.44 9.99
N GLU A 290 -9.52 -22.65 11.14
CA GLU A 290 -9.90 -21.95 12.39
C GLU A 290 -9.61 -20.44 12.27
N LEU A 291 -8.45 -20.07 11.72
CA LEU A 291 -8.12 -18.67 11.44
C LEU A 291 -9.18 -18.02 10.54
N LYS A 292 -9.62 -18.70 9.49
CA LYS A 292 -10.69 -18.19 8.61
C LYS A 292 -12.01 -17.98 9.36
N LYS A 293 -12.39 -18.90 10.26
CA LYS A 293 -13.59 -18.73 11.08
C LYS A 293 -13.49 -17.48 11.97
N ILE A 294 -12.31 -17.16 12.49
CA ILE A 294 -12.05 -15.97 13.31
C ILE A 294 -12.11 -14.70 12.45
N LEU A 295 -11.40 -14.68 11.32
CA LEU A 295 -11.31 -13.52 10.42
C LEU A 295 -12.67 -13.15 9.79
N PHE A 296 -13.47 -14.16 9.45
CA PHE A 296 -14.78 -14.00 8.83
C PHE A 296 -15.93 -14.27 9.81
N ASN A 297 -15.65 -14.16 11.12
CA ASN A 297 -16.68 -14.31 12.15
C ASN A 297 -17.81 -13.30 11.91
N PRO A 298 -19.07 -13.75 11.78
CA PRO A 298 -20.21 -12.86 11.53
C PRO A 298 -20.40 -11.81 12.62
N GLU A 299 -20.22 -12.17 13.89
CA GLU A 299 -20.39 -11.29 15.04
C GLU A 299 -19.30 -10.19 15.05
N SER A 300 -18.03 -10.55 14.85
CA SER A 300 -16.93 -9.60 14.66
C SER A 300 -17.23 -8.62 13.51
N SER A 301 -17.71 -9.15 12.39
CA SER A 301 -18.06 -8.34 11.20
C SER A 301 -19.22 -7.38 11.49
N VAL A 302 -20.21 -7.79 12.28
CA VAL A 302 -21.35 -6.95 12.67
C VAL A 302 -20.89 -5.85 13.63
N VAL A 303 -20.08 -6.16 14.65
CA VAL A 303 -19.51 -5.18 15.60
C VAL A 303 -18.73 -4.09 14.85
N ILE A 304 -17.79 -4.48 13.98
CA ILE A 304 -16.98 -3.54 13.22
C ILE A 304 -17.84 -2.66 12.31
N ARG A 305 -18.77 -3.25 11.57
CA ARG A 305 -19.69 -2.53 10.66
C ARG A 305 -20.61 -1.58 11.41
N THR A 306 -21.11 -1.98 12.59
CA THR A 306 -21.97 -1.15 13.43
C THR A 306 -21.23 0.12 13.88
N ALA A 307 -19.97 0.00 14.31
CA ALA A 307 -19.13 1.16 14.66
C ALA A 307 -18.87 2.09 13.46
N MET A 308 -18.57 1.50 12.29
CA MET A 308 -18.36 2.26 11.05
C MET A 308 -19.62 3.03 10.64
N ASN A 309 -20.76 2.38 10.64
CA ASN A 309 -22.04 3.01 10.31
C ASN A 309 -22.41 4.11 11.30
N ALA A 310 -22.14 3.93 12.59
CA ALA A 310 -22.33 4.95 13.60
C ALA A 310 -21.46 6.19 13.33
N SER A 311 -20.19 6.00 12.96
CA SER A 311 -19.29 7.11 12.61
C SER A 311 -19.76 7.87 11.36
N LEU A 312 -20.19 7.15 10.32
CA LEU A 312 -20.74 7.77 9.10
C LEU A 312 -22.03 8.55 9.41
N TRP A 313 -22.93 7.96 10.20
CA TRP A 313 -24.17 8.59 10.62
C TRP A 313 -23.89 9.88 11.42
N ILE A 314 -22.97 9.85 12.38
CA ILE A 314 -22.57 11.05 13.16
C ILE A 314 -22.07 12.14 12.22
N ASN A 315 -21.17 11.83 11.30
CA ASN A 315 -20.60 12.83 10.38
C ASN A 315 -21.68 13.43 9.47
N GLU A 316 -22.59 12.59 8.95
CA GLU A 316 -23.71 13.05 8.12
C GLU A 316 -24.68 13.95 8.92
N LYS A 317 -25.14 13.49 10.07
CA LYS A 317 -26.18 14.18 10.84
C LYS A 317 -25.66 15.43 11.55
N MET A 318 -24.41 15.41 12.04
CA MET A 318 -23.81 16.62 12.62
C MET A 318 -23.57 17.70 11.58
N ASN A 319 -23.19 17.31 10.36
CA ASN A 319 -23.09 18.26 9.25
C ASN A 319 -24.48 18.81 8.83
N GLU A 320 -25.50 17.93 8.73
CA GLU A 320 -26.88 18.33 8.39
C GLU A 320 -27.51 19.26 9.43
N TRP A 321 -27.39 18.91 10.72
CA TRP A 321 -28.10 19.61 11.79
C TRP A 321 -27.34 20.80 12.38
N LEU A 322 -26.03 20.72 12.43
CA LEU A 322 -25.17 21.71 13.11
C LEU A 322 -24.14 22.38 12.20
N GLY A 323 -24.05 21.96 10.93
CA GLY A 323 -23.00 22.43 9.99
C GLY A 323 -21.60 21.94 10.37
N GLU A 324 -21.49 20.90 11.19
CA GLU A 324 -20.23 20.42 11.71
C GLU A 324 -19.73 19.19 10.96
N LYS A 325 -18.56 19.32 10.32
CA LYS A 325 -17.92 18.28 9.53
C LYS A 325 -17.06 17.38 10.43
N ASN A 326 -17.05 16.08 10.13
CA ASN A 326 -16.13 15.11 10.70
C ASN A 326 -16.17 15.02 12.26
N ALA A 327 -17.34 15.21 12.85
CA ALA A 327 -17.50 15.17 14.31
C ALA A 327 -17.08 13.83 14.93
N ALA A 328 -17.23 12.73 14.20
CA ALA A 328 -16.83 11.40 14.65
C ALA A 328 -15.32 11.26 14.89
N ASP A 329 -14.46 12.09 14.27
CA ASP A 329 -13.01 12.00 14.45
C ASP A 329 -12.62 12.24 15.91
N THR A 330 -13.10 13.34 16.51
CA THR A 330 -12.83 13.64 17.92
C THR A 330 -13.50 12.64 18.87
N LEU A 331 -14.71 12.19 18.53
CA LEU A 331 -15.44 11.20 19.34
C LEU A 331 -14.77 9.81 19.36
N SER A 332 -13.92 9.52 18.37
CA SER A 332 -13.17 8.26 18.26
C SER A 332 -11.82 8.28 18.97
N GLN A 333 -11.42 9.40 19.58
CA GLN A 333 -10.14 9.48 20.30
C GLN A 333 -10.14 8.61 21.56
N SER A 334 -9.03 7.95 21.81
CA SER A 334 -8.80 7.13 23.01
C SER A 334 -9.95 6.16 23.33
N VAL A 335 -10.37 5.40 22.33
CA VAL A 335 -11.36 4.33 22.53
C VAL A 335 -10.71 3.11 23.20
N PRO A 336 -11.42 2.38 24.07
CA PRO A 336 -10.91 1.14 24.67
C PRO A 336 -10.73 0.04 23.62
N HIS A 337 -9.88 -0.94 23.92
CA HIS A 337 -9.65 -2.13 23.10
C HIS A 337 -9.05 -1.87 21.72
N ASN A 338 -8.38 -0.73 21.48
CA ASN A 338 -7.58 -0.53 20.29
C ASN A 338 -6.15 -1.04 20.53
N ILE A 339 -5.93 -2.32 20.26
CA ILE A 339 -4.66 -3.00 20.49
C ILE A 339 -3.46 -2.32 19.80
N THR A 340 -3.70 -1.60 18.72
CA THR A 340 -2.64 -0.93 17.97
C THR A 340 -2.27 0.41 18.62
N SER A 341 -3.25 1.18 19.07
CA SER A 341 -2.97 2.39 19.86
C SER A 341 -2.33 2.06 21.20
N GLU A 342 -2.80 1.01 21.87
CA GLU A 342 -2.18 0.50 23.10
C GLU A 342 -0.70 0.15 22.87
N MET A 343 -0.36 -0.46 21.75
CA MET A 343 1.02 -0.80 21.40
C MET A 343 1.90 0.46 21.27
N GLY A 344 1.42 1.52 20.61
CA GLY A 344 2.14 2.79 20.50
C GLY A 344 2.38 3.44 21.85
N LEU A 345 1.36 3.46 22.70
CA LEU A 345 1.44 4.01 24.06
C LEU A 345 2.37 3.16 24.98
N ALA A 346 2.31 1.83 24.87
CA ALA A 346 3.16 0.95 25.66
C ALA A 346 4.66 1.15 25.37
N LEU A 347 5.05 1.57 24.17
CA LEU A 347 6.44 1.87 23.87
C LEU A 347 6.92 3.17 24.55
N LEU A 348 6.02 4.12 24.84
CA LEU A 348 6.32 5.27 25.70
C LEU A 348 6.61 4.82 27.15
N ASP A 349 5.88 3.82 27.65
CA ASP A 349 6.13 3.27 28.99
C ASP A 349 7.50 2.57 29.07
N VAL A 350 7.92 1.87 28.00
CA VAL A 350 9.28 1.32 27.91
C VAL A 350 10.32 2.44 27.94
N ALA A 351 10.11 3.54 27.22
CA ALA A 351 11.00 4.70 27.25
C ALA A 351 11.10 5.31 28.64
N ASP A 352 10.01 5.37 29.39
CA ASP A 352 9.99 5.89 30.76
C ASP A 352 10.78 5.02 31.76
N VAL A 353 10.81 3.71 31.58
CA VAL A 353 11.66 2.80 32.35
C VAL A 353 13.14 3.09 32.10
N ILE A 354 13.52 3.43 30.89
CA ILE A 354 14.91 3.65 30.47
C ILE A 354 15.41 5.05 30.84
N ARG A 355 14.55 6.05 30.80
CA ARG A 355 14.85 7.48 30.97
C ARG A 355 15.72 7.82 32.21
N PRO A 356 15.58 7.18 33.40
CA PRO A 356 16.43 7.45 34.55
C PRO A 356 17.88 6.97 34.43
N TYR A 357 18.23 6.22 33.37
CA TYR A 357 19.52 5.52 33.24
C TYR A 357 20.34 6.03 32.02
N PRO A 358 21.12 7.13 32.19
CA PRO A 358 21.88 7.73 31.07
C PRO A 358 22.88 6.78 30.41
N GLU A 359 23.50 5.88 31.21
CA GLU A 359 24.46 4.91 30.67
C GLU A 359 23.78 3.88 29.74
N VAL A 360 22.56 3.49 30.07
CA VAL A 360 21.72 2.62 29.22
C VAL A 360 21.36 3.36 27.94
N ILE A 361 20.97 4.63 28.00
CA ILE A 361 20.63 5.45 26.84
C ILE A 361 21.84 5.57 25.91
N ASP A 362 23.02 5.90 26.44
CA ASP A 362 24.27 5.99 25.68
C ASP A 362 24.60 4.65 25.01
N TYR A 363 24.48 3.56 25.74
CA TYR A 363 24.66 2.21 25.19
C TYR A 363 23.72 1.93 24.03
N LEU A 364 22.41 2.20 24.18
CA LEU A 364 21.41 1.96 23.14
C LEU A 364 21.66 2.79 21.87
N GLN A 365 22.24 3.98 21.97
CA GLN A 365 22.61 4.80 20.81
C GLN A 365 23.69 4.17 19.92
N HIS A 366 24.47 3.23 20.45
CA HIS A 366 25.60 2.61 19.76
C HIS A 366 25.40 1.12 19.45
N VAL A 367 24.23 0.55 19.80
CA VAL A 367 23.92 -0.86 19.54
C VAL A 367 23.79 -1.16 18.06
N LYS A 368 24.42 -2.27 17.65
CA LYS A 368 24.35 -2.79 16.27
C LYS A 368 23.98 -4.27 16.20
N ASP A 369 23.94 -4.95 17.34
CA ASP A 369 23.77 -6.39 17.46
C ASP A 369 22.52 -6.72 18.28
N ASP A 370 21.73 -7.69 17.84
CA ASP A 370 20.50 -8.13 18.52
C ASP A 370 20.77 -8.85 19.85
N ASN A 371 22.02 -9.19 20.18
CA ASN A 371 22.42 -9.68 21.51
C ASN A 371 22.46 -8.57 22.58
N PHE A 372 22.15 -7.33 22.25
CA PHE A 372 22.23 -6.19 23.16
C PHE A 372 21.40 -6.39 24.43
N LEU A 373 20.31 -7.14 24.39
CA LEU A 373 19.45 -7.41 25.53
C LEU A 373 20.20 -8.14 26.67
N ASP A 374 21.10 -9.06 26.32
CA ASP A 374 21.93 -9.77 27.30
C ASP A 374 23.00 -8.85 27.89
N GLU A 375 23.54 -7.94 27.10
CA GLU A 375 24.56 -6.97 27.50
C GLU A 375 23.99 -5.90 28.46
N LEU A 376 22.71 -5.57 28.38
CA LEU A 376 22.04 -4.57 29.23
C LEU A 376 22.21 -4.88 30.74
N ALA A 377 22.26 -6.14 31.13
CA ALA A 377 22.42 -6.52 32.54
C ALA A 377 23.73 -5.99 33.17
N LYS A 378 24.70 -5.53 32.39
CA LYS A 378 25.97 -4.96 32.87
C LYS A 378 25.85 -3.52 33.34
N PHE A 379 24.75 -2.84 33.01
CA PHE A 379 24.52 -1.42 33.34
C PHE A 379 23.54 -1.27 34.49
N ASP A 380 23.67 -0.18 35.27
CA ASP A 380 22.66 0.19 36.26
C ASP A 380 21.31 0.44 35.56
N GLY A 381 20.24 -0.17 36.07
CA GLY A 381 18.92 -0.15 35.41
C GLY A 381 18.79 -1.01 34.19
N GLY A 382 19.87 -1.64 33.71
CA GLY A 382 19.86 -2.44 32.48
C GLY A 382 18.97 -3.68 32.54
N SER A 383 18.90 -4.34 33.71
CA SER A 383 17.97 -5.47 33.91
C SER A 383 16.50 -5.03 33.81
N LYS A 384 16.15 -3.87 34.36
CA LYS A 384 14.78 -3.32 34.27
C LYS A 384 14.44 -2.94 32.82
N THR A 385 15.38 -2.36 32.11
CA THR A 385 15.26 -2.04 30.69
C THR A 385 15.02 -3.29 29.87
N ARG A 386 15.85 -4.31 30.06
CA ARG A 386 15.70 -5.61 29.38
C ARG A 386 14.32 -6.21 29.63
N ASP A 387 13.90 -6.27 30.88
CA ASP A 387 12.62 -6.86 31.24
C ASP A 387 11.45 -6.08 30.64
N ALA A 388 11.48 -4.74 30.62
CA ALA A 388 10.48 -3.90 29.95
C ALA A 388 10.42 -4.14 28.45
N ILE A 389 11.56 -4.32 27.78
CA ILE A 389 11.61 -4.65 26.35
C ILE A 389 11.06 -6.06 26.09
N TYR A 390 11.40 -7.05 26.91
CA TYR A 390 10.86 -8.40 26.81
C TYR A 390 9.35 -8.45 27.03
N ASP A 391 8.82 -7.73 28.02
CA ASP A 391 7.39 -7.63 28.25
C ASP A 391 6.65 -7.02 27.04
N TYR A 392 7.24 -5.98 26.44
CA TYR A 392 6.72 -5.38 25.22
C TYR A 392 6.74 -6.37 24.04
N LEU A 393 7.87 -7.05 23.82
CA LEU A 393 8.02 -8.04 22.77
C LEU A 393 7.13 -9.28 22.96
N SER A 394 6.85 -9.67 24.20
CA SER A 394 5.93 -10.79 24.48
C SER A 394 4.53 -10.53 23.94
N LYS A 395 4.08 -9.28 23.94
CA LYS A 395 2.75 -8.86 23.47
C LYS A 395 2.74 -8.39 22.00
N TYR A 396 3.82 -7.75 21.55
CA TYR A 396 3.85 -7.08 20.23
C TYR A 396 5.01 -7.54 19.32
N GLY A 397 5.85 -8.45 19.78
CA GLY A 397 7.07 -8.85 19.08
C GLY A 397 6.85 -9.59 17.75
N MET A 398 5.63 -10.08 17.49
CA MET A 398 5.23 -10.66 16.22
C MET A 398 4.95 -9.59 15.13
N ARG A 399 4.93 -8.29 15.49
CA ARG A 399 4.75 -7.19 14.55
C ARG A 399 6.01 -6.91 13.74
N CYS A 400 5.84 -6.30 12.59
CA CYS A 400 6.87 -5.69 11.75
C CYS A 400 6.21 -4.88 10.64
N THR A 401 6.98 -4.10 9.91
CA THR A 401 6.51 -3.45 8.68
C THR A 401 6.22 -4.52 7.61
N GLY A 402 5.05 -4.44 6.98
CA GLY A 402 4.58 -5.45 6.03
C GLY A 402 4.17 -6.77 6.69
N GLU A 403 3.61 -6.73 7.88
CA GLU A 403 3.31 -7.87 8.74
C GLU A 403 2.40 -8.94 8.14
N ILE A 404 1.62 -8.64 7.09
CA ILE A 404 0.82 -9.63 6.36
C ILE A 404 1.69 -10.64 5.57
N ASP A 405 2.94 -10.30 5.30
CA ASP A 405 3.93 -11.22 4.74
C ASP A 405 4.61 -12.00 5.87
N ILE A 406 4.31 -13.30 5.97
CA ILE A 406 4.88 -14.19 7.00
C ILE A 406 6.41 -14.24 6.93
N THR A 407 7.01 -13.93 5.77
CA THR A 407 8.47 -14.00 5.57
C THR A 407 9.22 -12.78 6.10
N ARG A 408 8.52 -11.70 6.47
CA ARG A 408 9.13 -10.50 7.03
C ARG A 408 9.70 -10.76 8.43
N THR A 409 10.88 -10.19 8.71
CA THR A 409 11.52 -10.26 10.02
C THR A 409 10.69 -9.53 11.06
N ARG A 410 10.37 -10.22 12.17
CA ARG A 410 9.53 -9.67 13.25
C ARG A 410 10.39 -8.96 14.29
N TRP A 411 9.78 -8.10 15.11
CA TRP A 411 10.49 -7.40 16.18
C TRP A 411 11.13 -8.36 17.19
N SER A 412 10.49 -9.49 17.50
CA SER A 412 11.10 -10.53 18.35
C SER A 412 12.32 -11.20 17.70
N GLU A 413 12.40 -11.22 16.36
CA GLU A 413 13.53 -11.80 15.63
C GLU A 413 14.68 -10.79 15.45
N LYS A 414 14.36 -9.48 15.51
CA LYS A 414 15.32 -8.37 15.39
C LYS A 414 14.94 -7.23 16.33
N PRO A 415 15.16 -7.38 17.64
CA PRO A 415 14.76 -6.38 18.65
C PRO A 415 15.42 -5.01 18.46
N THR A 416 16.59 -4.95 17.82
CA THR A 416 17.28 -3.68 17.48
C THR A 416 16.40 -2.73 16.68
N THR A 417 15.41 -3.22 15.94
CA THR A 417 14.44 -2.40 15.19
C THR A 417 13.64 -1.44 16.10
N LEU A 418 13.44 -1.79 17.38
CA LEU A 418 12.73 -0.95 18.34
C LEU A 418 13.57 0.20 18.88
N ILE A 419 14.89 0.11 18.84
CA ILE A 419 15.81 1.06 19.48
C ILE A 419 15.60 2.50 18.97
N PRO A 420 15.55 2.78 17.66
CA PRO A 420 15.30 4.14 17.18
C PRO A 420 13.99 4.74 17.69
N MET A 421 12.92 3.93 17.77
CA MET A 421 11.63 4.37 18.29
C MET A 421 11.66 4.65 19.80
N ILE A 422 12.35 3.80 20.56
CA ILE A 422 12.54 3.98 22.01
C ILE A 422 13.33 5.27 22.29
N LEU A 423 14.46 5.48 21.60
CA LEU A 423 15.28 6.68 21.73
C LEU A 423 14.51 7.94 21.30
N ASN A 424 13.73 7.86 20.21
CA ASN A 424 12.86 8.94 19.78
C ASN A 424 11.83 9.31 20.86
N ASN A 425 11.22 8.32 21.51
CA ASN A 425 10.28 8.53 22.60
C ASN A 425 10.94 9.15 23.83
N ILE A 426 12.19 8.74 24.15
CA ILE A 426 12.97 9.33 25.24
C ILE A 426 13.23 10.82 24.98
N ASN A 427 13.59 11.18 23.75
CA ASN A 427 13.98 12.53 23.39
C ASN A 427 12.78 13.50 23.22
N ASN A 428 11.65 13.00 22.68
CA ASN A 428 10.54 13.83 22.22
C ASN A 428 9.28 13.74 23.11
N SER A 429 9.31 12.95 24.19
CA SER A 429 8.16 12.80 25.10
C SER A 429 8.56 13.04 26.53
N GLU A 430 7.70 13.70 27.28
CA GLU A 430 7.82 13.87 28.72
C GLU A 430 7.48 12.57 29.47
N PRO A 431 7.99 12.37 30.68
CA PRO A 431 7.61 11.22 31.52
C PRO A 431 6.10 11.08 31.66
N ASN A 432 5.59 9.85 31.70
CA ASN A 432 4.16 9.52 31.81
C ASN A 432 3.32 10.04 30.61
N ALA A 433 3.93 10.15 29.42
CA ALA A 433 3.27 10.63 28.21
C ALA A 433 2.14 9.70 27.74
N SER A 434 2.28 8.38 27.94
CA SER A 434 1.28 7.40 27.54
C SER A 434 -0.07 7.66 28.21
N HIS A 435 -0.08 7.78 29.51
CA HIS A 435 -1.28 8.08 30.29
C HIS A 435 -1.87 9.45 29.95
N ARG A 436 -1.01 10.49 29.84
CA ARG A 436 -1.48 11.85 29.51
C ARG A 436 -2.12 11.90 28.13
N LYS A 437 -1.51 11.29 27.11
CA LYS A 437 -2.07 11.27 25.75
C LYS A 437 -3.41 10.55 25.69
N PHE A 438 -3.52 9.38 26.34
CA PHE A 438 -4.76 8.65 26.39
C PHE A 438 -5.86 9.45 27.12
N GLU A 439 -5.56 10.00 28.28
CA GLU A 439 -6.52 10.78 29.08
C GLU A 439 -6.93 12.07 28.35
N GLN A 440 -5.99 12.76 27.69
CA GLN A 440 -6.30 13.94 26.91
C GLN A 440 -7.30 13.63 25.79
N GLY A 441 -7.06 12.61 24.98
CA GLY A 441 -7.98 12.21 23.90
C GLY A 441 -9.36 11.79 24.46
N ARG A 442 -9.38 11.09 25.61
CA ARG A 442 -10.62 10.74 26.29
C ARG A 442 -11.41 11.97 26.73
N GLN A 443 -10.74 12.98 27.29
CA GLN A 443 -11.37 14.23 27.72
C GLN A 443 -11.87 15.06 26.54
N GLU A 444 -11.12 15.11 25.44
CA GLU A 444 -11.55 15.80 24.21
C GLU A 444 -12.80 15.15 23.63
N ALA A 445 -12.87 13.81 23.59
CA ALA A 445 -14.05 13.08 23.15
C ALA A 445 -15.28 13.38 24.04
N LEU A 446 -15.13 13.36 25.36
CA LEU A 446 -16.21 13.67 26.30
C LEU A 446 -16.68 15.12 26.18
N LYS A 447 -15.76 16.06 26.05
CA LYS A 447 -16.09 17.47 25.83
C LYS A 447 -16.86 17.66 24.52
N LYS A 448 -16.42 17.00 23.45
CA LYS A 448 -17.09 17.02 22.16
C LYS A 448 -18.49 16.43 22.21
N GLU A 449 -18.66 15.30 22.89
CA GLU A 449 -19.97 14.69 23.14
C GLU A 449 -20.90 15.69 23.81
N GLN A 450 -20.47 16.28 24.93
CA GLN A 450 -21.30 17.24 25.69
C GLN A 450 -21.68 18.47 24.84
N GLU A 451 -20.69 19.03 24.11
CA GLU A 451 -20.95 20.16 23.20
C GLU A 451 -22.00 19.85 22.16
N LEU A 452 -21.90 18.69 21.49
CA LEU A 452 -22.84 18.28 20.45
C LEU A 452 -24.24 18.06 21.03
N LEU A 453 -24.35 17.34 22.15
CA LEU A 453 -25.65 17.07 22.78
C LEU A 453 -26.33 18.36 23.26
N ASP A 454 -25.60 19.30 23.81
CA ASP A 454 -26.16 20.60 24.27
C ASP A 454 -26.63 21.45 23.09
N ARG A 455 -25.90 21.48 21.98
CA ARG A 455 -26.30 22.17 20.75
C ARG A 455 -27.53 21.53 20.11
N LEU A 456 -27.57 20.20 20.07
CA LEU A 456 -28.71 19.45 19.52
C LEU A 456 -30.01 19.73 20.29
N LYS A 457 -29.96 19.79 21.61
CA LYS A 457 -31.14 20.09 22.46
C LYS A 457 -31.76 21.46 22.19
N GLN A 458 -31.02 22.39 21.56
CA GLN A 458 -31.54 23.70 21.18
C GLN A 458 -32.32 23.69 19.85
N LEU A 459 -32.29 22.57 19.12
CA LEU A 459 -32.95 22.42 17.83
C LEU A 459 -34.40 21.92 17.99
N PRO A 460 -35.26 22.07 16.96
CA PRO A 460 -36.50 21.37 16.88
C PRO A 460 -36.28 19.85 16.99
N ASP A 461 -37.13 19.15 17.80
CA ASP A 461 -36.97 17.72 18.14
C ASP A 461 -35.61 17.40 18.80
N GLY A 462 -35.00 18.38 19.48
CA GLY A 462 -33.64 18.34 19.99
C GLY A 462 -33.38 17.21 20.98
N GLU A 463 -34.33 16.86 21.85
CA GLU A 463 -34.20 15.75 22.80
C GLU A 463 -34.08 14.39 22.06
N GLN A 464 -34.90 14.18 21.01
CA GLN A 464 -34.81 12.94 20.22
C GLN A 464 -33.47 12.88 19.45
N LYS A 465 -33.06 13.99 18.80
CA LYS A 465 -31.77 14.07 18.09
C LYS A 465 -30.59 13.80 19.05
N ALA A 466 -30.60 14.41 20.25
CA ALA A 466 -29.58 14.19 21.25
C ALA A 466 -29.52 12.72 21.71
N LYS A 467 -30.68 12.10 21.94
CA LYS A 467 -30.76 10.69 22.35
C LYS A 467 -30.20 9.73 21.28
N GLU A 468 -30.56 9.95 20.01
CA GLU A 468 -30.03 9.14 18.89
C GLU A 468 -28.53 9.33 18.72
N THR A 469 -28.06 10.60 18.79
CA THR A 469 -26.63 10.93 18.71
C THR A 469 -25.84 10.28 19.85
N LYS A 470 -26.33 10.35 21.09
CA LYS A 470 -25.70 9.70 22.25
C LYS A 470 -25.55 8.20 22.03
N ARG A 471 -26.60 7.55 21.55
CA ARG A 471 -26.56 6.12 21.21
C ARG A 471 -25.47 5.79 20.18
N MET A 472 -25.33 6.60 19.12
CA MET A 472 -24.30 6.39 18.09
C MET A 472 -22.89 6.66 18.64
N ILE A 473 -22.73 7.64 19.53
CA ILE A 473 -21.46 7.91 20.22
C ILE A 473 -21.06 6.71 21.09
N ASP A 474 -22.00 6.15 21.86
CA ASP A 474 -21.73 4.98 22.70
C ASP A 474 -21.32 3.77 21.87
N ILE A 475 -21.93 3.55 20.71
CA ILE A 475 -21.53 2.50 19.77
C ILE A 475 -20.09 2.72 19.28
N ILE A 476 -19.75 3.95 18.86
CA ILE A 476 -18.38 4.26 18.47
C ILE A 476 -17.41 3.97 19.60
N ARG A 477 -17.70 4.46 20.81
CA ARG A 477 -16.82 4.29 21.97
C ARG A 477 -16.63 2.84 22.38
N ASN A 478 -17.66 2.00 22.27
CA ASN A 478 -17.60 0.60 22.71
C ASN A 478 -17.04 -0.34 21.66
N PHE A 479 -17.19 -0.05 20.36
CA PHE A 479 -16.93 -1.04 19.31
C PHE A 479 -15.75 -0.69 18.39
N SER A 480 -15.39 0.61 18.24
CA SER A 480 -14.39 1.01 17.22
C SER A 480 -13.02 0.40 17.45
N GLY A 481 -12.58 0.26 18.70
CA GLY A 481 -11.26 -0.27 19.02
C GLY A 481 -11.06 -1.73 18.60
N PHE A 482 -12.14 -2.52 18.60
CA PHE A 482 -12.08 -3.94 18.22
C PHE A 482 -11.66 -4.17 16.76
N ARG A 483 -11.81 -3.18 15.89
CA ARG A 483 -11.53 -3.28 14.46
C ARG A 483 -10.13 -3.83 14.14
N GLU A 484 -9.13 -3.52 14.94
CA GLU A 484 -7.74 -3.96 14.73
C GLU A 484 -7.47 -5.40 15.23
N TYR A 485 -8.36 -5.95 16.06
CA TYR A 485 -8.15 -7.24 16.72
C TYR A 485 -8.11 -8.45 15.80
N PRO A 486 -8.99 -8.60 14.79
CA PRO A 486 -8.93 -9.75 13.87
C PRO A 486 -7.59 -9.84 13.14
N LYS A 487 -7.02 -8.71 12.68
CA LYS A 487 -5.71 -8.68 12.05
C LYS A 487 -4.59 -8.99 13.05
N TYR A 488 -4.67 -8.46 14.27
CA TYR A 488 -3.73 -8.79 15.34
C TYR A 488 -3.69 -10.29 15.62
N GLY A 489 -4.85 -10.95 15.71
CA GLY A 489 -4.96 -12.40 15.89
C GLY A 489 -4.34 -13.18 14.72
N MET A 490 -4.59 -12.74 13.48
CA MET A 490 -3.99 -13.34 12.28
C MET A 490 -2.45 -13.28 12.32
N ILE A 491 -1.89 -12.12 12.64
CA ILE A 491 -0.44 -11.92 12.67
C ILE A 491 0.22 -12.74 13.78
N ASN A 492 -0.43 -12.87 14.95
CA ASN A 492 0.01 -13.80 16.00
C ASN A 492 0.10 -15.24 15.47
N ARG A 493 -0.94 -15.74 14.81
CA ARG A 493 -0.94 -17.09 14.22
C ARG A 493 0.16 -17.24 13.18
N TYR A 494 0.33 -16.28 12.29
CA TYR A 494 1.40 -16.27 11.29
C TYR A 494 2.78 -16.37 11.95
N PHE A 495 3.00 -15.67 13.05
CA PHE A 495 4.26 -15.76 13.78
C PHE A 495 4.48 -17.15 14.36
N VAL A 496 3.46 -17.77 14.93
CA VAL A 496 3.54 -19.14 15.46
C VAL A 496 3.84 -20.15 14.34
N TYR A 497 3.16 -20.05 13.18
CA TYR A 497 3.46 -20.90 12.03
C TYR A 497 4.89 -20.69 11.54
N LYS A 498 5.33 -19.43 11.44
CA LYS A 498 6.68 -19.08 10.99
C LYS A 498 7.75 -19.73 11.86
N GLN A 499 7.62 -19.66 13.18
CA GLN A 499 8.59 -20.25 14.09
C GLN A 499 8.68 -21.78 13.90
N ALA A 500 7.56 -22.46 13.78
CA ALA A 500 7.54 -23.90 13.53
C ALA A 500 8.14 -24.28 12.16
N LEU A 501 7.88 -23.48 11.11
CA LEU A 501 8.48 -23.68 9.79
C LEU A 501 9.99 -23.41 9.76
N LEU A 502 10.47 -22.44 10.55
CA LEU A 502 11.90 -22.17 10.70
C LEU A 502 12.64 -23.32 11.43
N GLU A 503 11.99 -24.02 12.35
CA GLU A 503 12.56 -25.24 12.95
C GLU A 503 12.74 -26.35 11.88
N GLU A 504 11.78 -26.52 10.98
CA GLU A 504 11.95 -27.45 9.84
C GLU A 504 13.06 -26.97 8.89
N ALA A 505 13.17 -25.65 8.67
CA ALA A 505 14.25 -25.09 7.85
C ALA A 505 15.64 -25.39 8.44
N VAL A 506 15.81 -25.31 9.76
CA VAL A 506 17.06 -25.69 10.43
C VAL A 506 17.41 -27.15 10.14
N ARG A 507 16.44 -28.06 10.22
CA ARG A 507 16.64 -29.48 9.88
C ARG A 507 17.05 -29.69 8.42
N LEU A 508 16.48 -28.90 7.50
CA LEU A 508 16.84 -28.93 6.07
C LEU A 508 18.26 -28.41 5.82
N VAL A 509 18.70 -27.39 6.58
CA VAL A 509 20.10 -26.90 6.53
C VAL A 509 21.06 -27.98 7.04
N GLU A 510 20.76 -28.60 8.19
CA GLU A 510 21.57 -29.70 8.77
C GLU A 510 21.67 -30.90 7.83
N ALA A 511 20.59 -31.19 7.08
CA ALA A 511 20.57 -32.23 6.07
C ALA A 511 21.24 -31.84 4.73
N GLY A 512 21.71 -30.59 4.60
CA GLY A 512 22.36 -30.07 3.40
C GLY A 512 21.42 -29.87 2.19
N VAL A 513 20.12 -29.80 2.42
CA VAL A 513 19.09 -29.60 1.37
C VAL A 513 18.98 -28.13 0.96
N ILE A 514 19.08 -27.22 1.92
CA ILE A 514 19.13 -25.76 1.72
C ILE A 514 20.38 -25.17 2.36
N GLN A 515 20.77 -23.96 2.00
CA GLN A 515 21.99 -23.31 2.49
C GLN A 515 21.77 -22.51 3.77
N GLU A 516 20.65 -21.80 3.84
CA GLU A 516 20.25 -20.98 4.99
C GLU A 516 18.75 -21.18 5.29
N LYS A 517 18.34 -20.96 6.53
CA LYS A 517 16.94 -21.19 6.94
C LYS A 517 15.95 -20.29 6.18
N GLU A 518 16.37 -19.10 5.76
CA GLU A 518 15.57 -18.15 5.00
C GLU A 518 15.30 -18.58 3.55
N ASP A 519 16.01 -19.59 3.04
CA ASP A 519 15.78 -20.17 1.72
C ASP A 519 14.35 -20.70 1.55
N ILE A 520 13.72 -21.16 2.63
CA ILE A 520 12.32 -21.62 2.61
C ILE A 520 11.35 -20.52 2.16
N TYR A 521 11.70 -19.26 2.33
CA TYR A 521 10.83 -18.14 1.93
C TYR A 521 10.63 -18.05 0.42
N TYR A 522 11.54 -18.63 -0.36
CA TYR A 522 11.48 -18.67 -1.83
C TYR A 522 10.78 -19.91 -2.38
N LEU A 523 10.22 -20.76 -1.51
CA LEU A 523 9.36 -21.88 -1.88
C LEU A 523 7.89 -21.54 -1.58
N THR A 524 6.96 -22.09 -2.35
CA THR A 524 5.55 -22.05 -1.96
C THR A 524 5.31 -22.98 -0.77
N PHE A 525 4.16 -22.87 -0.12
CA PHE A 525 3.83 -23.74 1.01
C PHE A 525 3.84 -25.22 0.61
N GLU A 526 3.29 -25.54 -0.56
CA GLU A 526 3.23 -26.90 -1.12
C GLU A 526 4.63 -27.41 -1.48
N GLU A 527 5.46 -26.59 -2.12
CA GLU A 527 6.85 -26.95 -2.44
C GLU A 527 7.67 -27.18 -1.18
N LEU A 528 7.52 -26.34 -0.16
CA LEU A 528 8.21 -26.52 1.11
C LEU A 528 7.79 -27.83 1.80
N HIS A 529 6.49 -28.15 1.78
CA HIS A 529 5.99 -29.45 2.29
C HIS A 529 6.64 -30.63 1.56
N GLU A 530 6.70 -30.57 0.24
CA GLU A 530 7.34 -31.61 -0.58
C GLU A 530 8.84 -31.76 -0.25
N VAL A 531 9.55 -30.65 -0.11
CA VAL A 531 10.97 -30.62 0.25
C VAL A 531 11.21 -31.22 1.64
N VAL A 532 10.37 -30.87 2.63
CA VAL A 532 10.45 -31.45 3.99
C VAL A 532 10.17 -32.95 3.97
N HIS A 533 9.23 -33.41 3.14
CA HIS A 533 8.89 -34.83 3.04
C HIS A 533 9.97 -35.63 2.32
N THR A 534 10.54 -35.13 1.22
CA THR A 534 11.43 -35.87 0.33
C THR A 534 12.90 -35.62 0.56
N HIS A 535 13.28 -34.51 1.21
CA HIS A 535 14.64 -33.98 1.30
C HIS A 535 15.30 -33.77 -0.07
N LYS A 536 14.50 -33.48 -1.11
CA LYS A 536 14.96 -33.21 -2.47
C LYS A 536 14.56 -31.80 -2.91
N LEU A 537 15.52 -31.05 -3.42
CA LEU A 537 15.31 -29.72 -3.94
C LEU A 537 16.30 -29.45 -5.08
N ASP A 538 15.80 -28.94 -6.20
CA ASP A 538 16.65 -28.26 -7.17
C ASP A 538 16.87 -26.80 -6.66
N TYR A 539 18.06 -26.56 -6.10
CA TYR A 539 18.40 -25.28 -5.51
C TYR A 539 18.36 -24.12 -6.52
N GLN A 540 18.42 -24.41 -7.84
CA GLN A 540 18.29 -23.39 -8.88
C GLN A 540 16.94 -22.64 -8.80
N ILE A 541 15.90 -23.29 -8.32
CA ILE A 541 14.58 -22.65 -8.09
C ILE A 541 14.71 -21.49 -7.12
N ILE A 542 15.42 -21.69 -6.00
CA ILE A 542 15.64 -20.64 -5.00
C ILE A 542 16.49 -19.52 -5.57
N SER A 543 17.59 -19.83 -6.26
CA SER A 543 18.48 -18.84 -6.86
C SER A 543 17.74 -17.95 -7.87
N THR A 544 16.96 -18.55 -8.76
CA THR A 544 16.17 -17.85 -9.76
C THR A 544 15.15 -16.91 -9.08
N ARG A 545 14.43 -17.39 -8.07
CA ARG A 545 13.42 -16.57 -7.36
C ARG A 545 14.03 -15.46 -6.50
N LYS A 546 15.24 -15.66 -5.98
CA LYS A 546 16.00 -14.57 -5.33
C LYS A 546 16.32 -13.43 -6.31
N ASP A 547 16.70 -13.77 -7.54
CA ASP A 547 17.01 -12.77 -8.56
C ASP A 547 15.74 -12.09 -9.09
N GLU A 548 14.66 -12.84 -9.32
CA GLU A 548 13.35 -12.29 -9.66
C GLU A 548 12.84 -11.31 -8.57
N TYR A 549 12.97 -11.67 -7.30
CA TYR A 549 12.55 -10.83 -6.19
C TYR A 549 13.27 -9.48 -6.18
N LYS A 550 14.60 -9.46 -6.43
CA LYS A 550 15.38 -8.23 -6.58
C LYS A 550 14.89 -7.33 -7.72
N LEU A 551 14.40 -7.94 -8.81
CA LEU A 551 13.78 -7.17 -9.91
C LEU A 551 12.42 -6.60 -9.46
N TYR A 552 11.61 -7.40 -8.76
CA TYR A 552 10.30 -6.96 -8.28
C TYR A 552 10.36 -5.82 -7.26
N GLU A 553 11.43 -5.75 -6.45
CA GLU A 553 11.67 -4.63 -5.51
C GLU A 553 11.82 -3.28 -6.23
N LYS A 554 12.29 -3.29 -7.48
CA LYS A 554 12.48 -2.08 -8.29
C LYS A 554 11.21 -1.60 -8.99
N LEU A 555 10.17 -2.44 -9.03
CA LEU A 555 8.92 -2.14 -9.73
C LEU A 555 7.91 -1.49 -8.78
N SER A 556 7.32 -0.38 -9.23
CA SER A 556 6.18 0.24 -8.56
C SER A 556 4.88 -0.48 -8.98
N PRO A 557 4.12 -1.06 -8.05
CA PRO A 557 2.89 -1.75 -8.40
C PRO A 557 1.81 -0.76 -8.83
N PRO A 558 1.06 -1.05 -9.92
CA PRO A 558 -0.07 -0.24 -10.31
C PRO A 558 -1.27 -0.47 -9.38
N ARG A 559 -2.09 0.56 -9.18
CA ARG A 559 -3.38 0.45 -8.48
C ARG A 559 -4.38 -0.34 -9.29
N VAL A 560 -4.42 -0.07 -10.61
CA VAL A 560 -5.23 -0.76 -11.61
C VAL A 560 -4.36 -1.10 -12.81
N ILE A 561 -4.43 -2.35 -13.25
CA ILE A 561 -3.78 -2.82 -14.48
C ILE A 561 -4.76 -3.66 -15.30
N THR A 562 -4.71 -3.51 -16.61
CA THR A 562 -5.54 -4.29 -17.54
C THR A 562 -4.79 -5.50 -18.08
N SER A 563 -5.49 -6.43 -18.72
CA SER A 563 -4.90 -7.64 -19.34
C SER A 563 -3.95 -7.35 -20.50
N ASP A 564 -3.98 -6.13 -21.08
CA ASP A 564 -3.01 -5.67 -22.07
C ASP A 564 -1.85 -4.88 -21.44
N GLY A 565 -1.76 -4.89 -20.11
CA GLY A 565 -0.68 -4.28 -19.33
C GLY A 565 -0.80 -2.77 -19.17
N GLU A 566 -1.92 -2.18 -19.56
CA GLU A 566 -2.16 -0.76 -19.34
C GLU A 566 -2.36 -0.45 -17.87
N ILE A 567 -1.59 0.50 -17.36
CA ILE A 567 -1.74 1.07 -16.03
C ILE A 567 -2.70 2.25 -16.14
N VAL A 568 -3.83 2.16 -15.44
CA VAL A 568 -4.83 3.23 -15.41
C VAL A 568 -4.77 3.93 -14.07
N THR A 569 -4.45 5.22 -14.11
CA THR A 569 -4.40 6.09 -12.93
C THR A 569 -5.69 6.88 -12.79
N GLY A 570 -6.13 7.08 -11.56
CA GLY A 570 -7.25 7.96 -11.25
C GLY A 570 -6.77 9.36 -10.86
N GLU A 571 -7.66 10.31 -10.92
CA GLU A 571 -7.41 11.69 -10.53
C GLU A 571 -8.45 12.19 -9.53
N TYR A 572 -8.01 13.05 -8.60
CA TYR A 572 -8.95 13.78 -7.74
C TYR A 572 -9.53 14.97 -8.52
N LYS A 573 -10.84 14.96 -8.74
CA LYS A 573 -11.56 16.07 -9.35
C LYS A 573 -12.09 17.00 -8.26
N ARG A 574 -11.35 18.04 -7.95
CA ARG A 574 -11.74 19.06 -6.96
C ARG A 574 -11.58 20.45 -7.57
N GLU A 575 -12.62 21.26 -7.40
CA GLU A 575 -12.63 22.66 -7.76
C GLU A 575 -12.23 23.53 -6.55
N ASN A 576 -11.68 24.71 -6.78
CA ASN A 576 -11.36 25.73 -5.77
C ASN A 576 -10.22 25.35 -4.79
N LEU A 577 -9.21 24.62 -5.25
CA LEU A 577 -7.99 24.41 -4.48
C LEU A 577 -6.96 25.54 -4.74
N PRO A 578 -6.08 25.83 -3.76
CA PRO A 578 -4.96 26.75 -3.97
C PRO A 578 -4.07 26.28 -5.14
N ALA A 579 -3.48 27.23 -5.86
CA ALA A 579 -2.56 26.92 -6.93
C ALA A 579 -1.33 26.16 -6.37
N GLY A 580 -0.99 25.01 -6.99
CA GLY A 580 0.12 24.17 -6.54
C GLY A 580 -0.21 23.24 -5.37
N ALA A 581 -1.47 23.17 -4.90
CA ALA A 581 -1.88 22.24 -3.86
C ALA A 581 -1.72 20.78 -4.32
N ILE A 582 -1.14 19.97 -3.47
CA ILE A 582 -1.01 18.51 -3.65
C ILE A 582 -2.25 17.87 -3.02
N VAL A 583 -3.01 17.12 -3.81
CA VAL A 583 -4.35 16.66 -3.42
C VAL A 583 -4.32 15.22 -2.91
N GLY A 584 -5.09 14.94 -1.86
CA GLY A 584 -5.31 13.60 -1.34
C GLY A 584 -6.69 13.46 -0.70
N LEU A 585 -6.91 12.38 0.02
CA LEU A 585 -8.15 12.11 0.74
C LEU A 585 -8.06 12.66 2.17
N PRO A 586 -9.01 13.51 2.62
CA PRO A 586 -9.09 13.96 4.01
C PRO A 586 -9.51 12.80 4.91
N VAL A 587 -8.70 12.45 5.88
CA VAL A 587 -8.98 11.28 6.74
C VAL A 587 -8.96 11.57 8.23
N SER A 588 -8.34 12.67 8.63
CA SER A 588 -8.36 13.15 10.01
C SER A 588 -8.29 14.67 10.02
N SER A 589 -9.24 15.29 10.70
CA SER A 589 -9.51 16.73 10.64
C SER A 589 -8.40 17.57 11.28
N GLY A 590 -8.33 18.83 10.86
CA GLY A 590 -7.42 19.84 11.38
C GLY A 590 -6.48 20.37 10.32
N VAL A 591 -5.71 21.40 10.70
CA VAL A 591 -4.66 22.01 9.88
C VAL A 591 -3.39 22.11 10.70
N ILE A 592 -2.28 21.68 10.15
CA ILE A 592 -0.97 21.72 10.82
C ILE A 592 0.12 22.18 9.86
N GLU A 593 1.02 23.01 10.35
CA GLU A 593 2.26 23.38 9.68
C GLU A 593 3.44 22.72 10.38
N GLY A 594 4.39 22.22 9.62
CA GLY A 594 5.58 21.60 10.18
C GLY A 594 6.62 21.26 9.11
N ARG A 595 7.71 20.69 9.59
CA ARG A 595 8.76 20.15 8.75
C ARG A 595 8.32 18.76 8.24
N ALA A 596 8.34 18.54 6.94
CA ALA A 596 8.11 17.24 6.36
C ALA A 596 9.33 16.33 6.60
N ARG A 597 9.07 15.13 7.09
CA ARG A 597 10.06 14.06 7.18
C ARG A 597 9.62 12.92 6.27
N VAL A 598 10.37 12.74 5.19
CA VAL A 598 10.12 11.68 4.20
C VAL A 598 10.83 10.42 4.67
N ILE A 599 10.08 9.51 5.27
CA ILE A 599 10.60 8.26 5.86
C ILE A 599 9.97 7.10 5.11
N LEU A 600 10.80 6.34 4.38
CA LEU A 600 10.36 5.16 3.64
C LEU A 600 10.60 3.86 4.42
N ASN A 601 11.62 3.85 5.29
CA ASN A 601 11.94 2.74 6.18
C ASN A 601 11.88 3.21 7.63
N MET A 602 11.19 2.47 8.47
CA MET A 602 11.00 2.83 9.87
C MET A 602 12.32 2.87 10.68
N GLU A 603 13.30 2.09 10.29
CA GLU A 603 14.64 2.08 10.90
C GLU A 603 15.39 3.43 10.69
N ASP A 604 15.01 4.21 9.68
CA ASP A 604 15.59 5.53 9.37
C ASP A 604 14.83 6.69 10.03
N ALA A 605 13.88 6.38 10.93
CA ALA A 605 13.05 7.38 11.57
C ALA A 605 13.83 8.22 12.57
N ASP A 606 14.16 9.45 12.17
CA ASP A 606 14.72 10.51 13.01
C ASP A 606 13.73 11.69 13.04
N LEU A 607 12.89 11.72 14.06
CA LEU A 607 11.79 12.65 14.21
C LEU A 607 12.03 13.63 15.35
N GLU A 608 11.64 14.87 15.14
CA GLU A 608 11.58 15.93 16.17
C GLU A 608 10.12 16.30 16.45
N ASP A 609 9.86 16.89 17.61
CA ASP A 609 8.50 17.37 17.92
C ASP A 609 8.06 18.45 16.92
N GLY A 610 6.86 18.28 16.36
CA GLY A 610 6.33 19.15 15.32
C GLY A 610 6.52 18.66 13.89
N ASP A 611 7.21 17.54 13.69
CA ASP A 611 7.39 16.95 12.37
C ASP A 611 6.10 16.38 11.79
N ILE A 612 6.01 16.42 10.47
CA ILE A 612 4.95 15.81 9.68
C ILE A 612 5.54 14.62 8.94
N LEU A 613 5.03 13.42 9.22
CA LEU A 613 5.46 12.20 8.54
C LEU A 613 4.91 12.14 7.10
N VAL A 614 5.79 11.96 6.14
CA VAL A 614 5.48 11.70 4.73
C VAL A 614 6.04 10.32 4.37
N THR A 615 5.20 9.39 3.94
CA THR A 615 5.63 8.03 3.62
C THR A 615 4.76 7.38 2.55
N SER A 616 5.22 6.26 1.98
CA SER A 616 4.45 5.57 0.95
C SER A 616 3.18 4.92 1.51
N PHE A 617 3.27 4.24 2.65
CA PHE A 617 2.13 3.63 3.35
C PHE A 617 2.44 3.46 4.83
N THR A 618 1.40 3.23 5.63
CA THR A 618 1.55 2.89 7.04
C THR A 618 0.75 1.64 7.36
N ASP A 619 1.32 0.77 8.17
CA ASP A 619 0.67 -0.37 8.78
C ASP A 619 0.74 -0.28 10.32
N PRO A 620 0.18 -1.22 11.08
CA PRO A 620 0.19 -1.15 12.53
C PRO A 620 1.55 -0.95 13.17
N SER A 621 2.64 -1.43 12.56
CA SER A 621 4.00 -1.26 13.10
C SER A 621 4.49 0.19 13.15
N TRP A 622 3.88 1.08 12.36
CA TRP A 622 4.21 2.51 12.34
C TRP A 622 3.60 3.29 13.51
N THR A 623 2.65 2.70 14.24
CA THR A 623 1.93 3.39 15.33
C THR A 623 2.85 3.98 16.41
N PRO A 624 3.96 3.34 16.80
CA PRO A 624 4.89 3.96 17.76
C PRO A 624 5.48 5.30 17.30
N LEU A 625 5.56 5.56 16.00
CA LEU A 625 6.01 6.85 15.47
C LEU A 625 4.91 7.93 15.52
N PHE A 626 3.64 7.52 15.47
CA PHE A 626 2.51 8.46 15.46
C PHE A 626 2.39 9.26 16.76
N VAL A 627 2.93 8.77 17.86
CA VAL A 627 2.95 9.50 19.13
C VAL A 627 3.91 10.70 19.13
N SER A 628 4.84 10.75 18.17
CA SER A 628 5.88 11.79 18.06
C SER A 628 5.65 12.78 16.92
N ILE A 629 4.73 12.50 15.99
CA ILE A 629 4.43 13.38 14.86
C ILE A 629 3.24 14.30 15.14
N LYS A 630 3.10 15.37 14.35
CA LYS A 630 1.98 16.31 14.42
C LYS A 630 1.05 16.23 13.21
N GLY A 631 1.43 15.54 12.16
CA GLY A 631 0.61 15.33 10.97
C GLY A 631 1.09 14.16 10.14
N LEU A 632 0.23 13.67 9.24
CA LEU A 632 0.49 12.49 8.41
C LEU A 632 0.12 12.73 6.95
N VAL A 633 1.01 12.34 6.05
CA VAL A 633 0.77 12.27 4.59
C VAL A 633 1.21 10.90 4.08
N THR A 634 0.35 10.17 3.37
CA THR A 634 0.71 8.88 2.77
C THR A 634 0.30 8.78 1.31
N GLU A 635 1.11 8.06 0.49
CA GLU A 635 0.79 7.81 -0.93
C GLU A 635 -0.36 6.82 -1.09
N VAL A 636 -0.38 5.81 -0.22
CA VAL A 636 -1.43 4.77 -0.21
C VAL A 636 -2.24 4.92 1.06
N GLY A 637 -3.55 4.90 0.92
CA GLY A 637 -4.46 5.00 2.05
C GLY A 637 -5.89 5.31 1.62
N GLY A 638 -6.80 5.17 2.57
CA GLY A 638 -8.22 5.44 2.42
C GLY A 638 -8.86 5.72 3.78
N LEU A 639 -10.14 6.09 3.80
CA LEU A 639 -10.87 6.49 5.01
C LEU A 639 -10.80 5.48 6.16
N MET A 640 -10.66 4.21 5.84
CA MET A 640 -10.72 3.11 6.80
C MET A 640 -9.39 2.37 6.92
N THR A 641 -8.31 2.91 6.38
CA THR A 641 -6.98 2.32 6.51
C THR A 641 -6.40 2.55 7.89
N HIS A 642 -5.40 1.75 8.26
CA HIS A 642 -4.76 1.83 9.57
C HIS A 642 -4.29 3.26 9.90
N GLY A 643 -3.52 3.89 9.02
CA GLY A 643 -3.01 5.25 9.24
C GLY A 643 -4.11 6.28 9.48
N ALA A 644 -5.24 6.17 8.75
CA ALA A 644 -6.39 7.05 8.93
C ALA A 644 -7.06 6.85 10.30
N VAL A 645 -7.21 5.61 10.73
CA VAL A 645 -7.84 5.27 12.03
C VAL A 645 -6.99 5.79 13.17
N ILE A 646 -5.70 5.52 13.15
CA ILE A 646 -4.79 5.93 14.23
C ILE A 646 -4.57 7.46 14.22
N ALA A 647 -4.51 8.09 13.05
CA ALA A 647 -4.44 9.55 12.97
C ALA A 647 -5.64 10.22 13.65
N ARG A 648 -6.87 9.72 13.41
CA ARG A 648 -8.07 10.21 14.11
C ARG A 648 -8.00 9.97 15.61
N GLU A 649 -7.55 8.80 16.04
CA GLU A 649 -7.47 8.45 17.44
C GLU A 649 -6.48 9.33 18.23
N TYR A 650 -5.38 9.73 17.57
CA TYR A 650 -4.39 10.63 18.16
C TYR A 650 -4.66 12.11 17.84
N GLY A 651 -5.73 12.42 17.11
CA GLY A 651 -6.08 13.81 16.73
C GLY A 651 -5.06 14.44 15.78
N LEU A 652 -4.37 13.65 14.93
CA LEU A 652 -3.37 14.12 13.98
C LEU A 652 -4.05 14.53 12.66
N PRO A 653 -3.90 15.78 12.17
CA PRO A 653 -4.34 16.13 10.82
C PRO A 653 -3.67 15.21 9.79
N ALA A 654 -4.47 14.58 8.91
CA ALA A 654 -3.94 13.59 7.99
C ALA A 654 -4.61 13.64 6.62
N VAL A 655 -3.77 13.51 5.58
CA VAL A 655 -4.17 13.38 4.18
C VAL A 655 -3.49 12.13 3.60
N VAL A 656 -4.28 11.20 3.08
CA VAL A 656 -3.79 9.95 2.51
C VAL A 656 -4.14 9.81 1.03
N GLY A 657 -3.58 8.80 0.34
CA GLY A 657 -3.82 8.63 -1.08
C GLY A 657 -3.21 9.74 -1.94
N VAL A 658 -2.14 10.35 -1.49
CA VAL A 658 -1.42 11.43 -2.19
C VAL A 658 -0.40 10.82 -3.12
N GLU A 659 -0.75 10.62 -4.37
CA GLU A 659 0.15 9.96 -5.33
C GLU A 659 1.52 10.65 -5.43
N ASN A 660 2.59 9.87 -5.35
CA ASN A 660 3.98 10.34 -5.40
C ASN A 660 4.35 11.38 -4.31
N ALA A 661 3.68 11.39 -3.16
CA ALA A 661 3.96 12.34 -2.09
C ALA A 661 5.44 12.38 -1.69
N ALA A 662 6.08 11.21 -1.56
CA ALA A 662 7.50 11.08 -1.20
C ALA A 662 8.46 11.61 -2.28
N LYS A 663 7.99 11.81 -3.51
CA LYS A 663 8.76 12.44 -4.61
C LYS A 663 8.47 13.93 -4.73
N LEU A 664 7.22 14.32 -4.51
CA LEU A 664 6.75 15.70 -4.64
C LEU A 664 7.16 16.57 -3.45
N ILE A 665 7.17 15.99 -2.25
CA ILE A 665 7.56 16.64 -1.00
C ILE A 665 8.99 16.20 -0.66
N LYS A 666 9.90 17.16 -0.50
CA LYS A 666 11.30 16.86 -0.15
C LYS A 666 11.46 16.76 1.37
N ASP A 667 12.33 15.86 1.82
CA ASP A 667 12.69 15.78 3.25
C ASP A 667 13.21 17.12 3.76
N GLY A 668 12.77 17.52 4.96
CA GLY A 668 13.09 18.80 5.58
C GLY A 668 12.28 20.00 5.05
N GLN A 669 11.45 19.85 4.04
CA GLN A 669 10.64 20.91 3.46
C GLN A 669 9.51 21.33 4.42
N ARG A 670 9.23 22.63 4.50
CA ARG A 670 8.12 23.12 5.31
C ARG A 670 6.80 22.96 4.53
N ILE A 671 5.83 22.33 5.15
CA ILE A 671 4.51 22.07 4.54
C ILE A 671 3.37 22.43 5.49
N ARG A 672 2.19 22.65 4.92
CA ARG A 672 0.92 22.75 5.65
C ARG A 672 -0.01 21.66 5.18
N VAL A 673 -0.51 20.85 6.13
CA VAL A 673 -1.44 19.75 5.87
C VAL A 673 -2.85 20.20 6.26
N HIS A 674 -3.76 20.18 5.29
CA HIS A 674 -5.19 20.47 5.49
C HIS A 674 -5.97 19.16 5.60
N GLY A 675 -5.94 18.53 6.77
CA GLY A 675 -6.60 17.26 7.04
C GLY A 675 -8.12 17.30 6.89
N THR A 676 -8.74 18.46 7.11
CA THR A 676 -10.19 18.64 6.90
C THR A 676 -10.57 18.71 5.43
N GLU A 677 -9.77 19.39 4.62
CA GLU A 677 -10.06 19.65 3.20
C GLU A 677 -9.30 18.71 2.25
N GLY A 678 -8.29 17.98 2.72
CA GLY A 678 -7.59 16.92 1.98
C GLY A 678 -6.60 17.41 0.93
N TYR A 679 -5.77 18.38 1.28
CA TYR A 679 -4.66 18.83 0.43
C TYR A 679 -3.46 19.28 1.26
N ILE A 680 -2.32 19.41 0.60
CA ILE A 680 -1.06 19.86 1.19
C ILE A 680 -0.54 21.06 0.39
N GLU A 681 -0.05 22.07 1.10
CA GLU A 681 0.67 23.22 0.54
C GLU A 681 2.15 23.11 0.88
N ILE A 682 3.02 23.40 -0.06
CA ILE A 682 4.46 23.60 0.15
C ILE A 682 4.63 25.09 0.48
N LEU A 683 5.25 25.39 1.64
CA LEU A 683 5.41 26.73 2.16
C LEU A 683 6.74 27.37 1.77
#